data_34a8a20834957b08dbc2a239209cc36f
#
_entry.id   34a8a20834957b08dbc2a239209cc36f
#
_cell.length_a   1.000
_cell.length_b   1.000
_cell.length_c   1.000
_cell.angle_alpha   90.00
_cell.angle_beta   90.00
_cell.angle_gamma   90.00
#
_symmetry.space_group_name_H-M   'P 1'
#
loop_
_entity.id
_entity.type
_entity.pdbx_description
1 polymer ?
#
loop_
_entity_poly.entity_id
_entity_poly.type
_entity_poly.pdbx_seq_one_letter_code
_entity_poly.pdbx_strand_id
1 'polypeptide(L)'
;MGTLGPRRRRDWAARGQSWRVASAGWGAACLLLAIAVWAQEPPADAAKKSDAQDAAPATAAAAAAATEQVEEPPLTEADREHWAFVPLVRPPLPEGSGHAAVAGGIDLFIVQKLQAQGLAPLGEAPRRVLLRRLALDLVGLPPTPEELDAFDSDPSPDAYERQVDRLLASPAFGEHWAQAWLDLARFAQTDGFEHDKVRPHAWRYRDWVIAALNADLPYDQFVRWQLAGDELGELPRELASAMADAPSPPVESESTDQAAARTIASPAVPPAAVPTMFCLAGPDMPDLNDQQERRHNLLNELTATVGSVFLGLQLGCAQCHDHKYDPLSLGDFYRLRAVFESAVPPLKRDVGQPHLTAGSSTDPPRLWIRGDHRRPGPTVAPGFPRIASPPQVPWSAERAASPRQALVDWLVAPGHPLTARVMANRLWAWHFGQGLCQTPSDLGVMGGPLTHPELLDWLACELAEGGWSLKRLHRLIVTSATYRRAGQVVDAAAKSDAAAGTPPPGRVQESATDQASLLAALLEKDPDNAWYGRFPRRRLEGETIRDAMLSVSGLLVQEVGGSGVMPPLPAELVGTLLKGQWTPSRRQADHYRRSIYLFARRNLRYPLFEAFDRPDANASCPLRGRSTIAPQALLMLNSDLSLTAAQHLAGRVLAESFAADEEPAGEVPARKRAIERAFRRVFARLPDADERAMVARFLDRQRQARQQEGRPAEELALPQPCPPALAPAEAAAWVDLCLALLNASEFMYVD
;
A
#
# COMPACT_ATOMS: atom_id res chain seq x y z
N MET A 1 34.43 58.23 -6.01
CA MET A 1 34.68 58.71 -4.66
C MET A 1 33.92 57.81 -3.69
N GLY A 2 34.57 57.03 -2.96
CA GLY A 2 34.61 56.57 -1.64
C GLY A 2 34.97 55.10 -1.58
N THR A 3 36.24 54.81 -1.47
CA THR A 3 36.90 53.54 -1.15
C THR A 3 36.60 53.12 0.28
N LEU A 4 36.20 51.87 0.52
CA LEU A 4 36.37 51.20 1.81
C LEU A 4 36.94 49.79 1.62
N GLY A 5 38.11 49.60 2.22
CA GLY A 5 39.03 48.52 2.09
C GLY A 5 38.67 47.23 2.90
N PRO A 6 39.56 46.20 2.91
CA PRO A 6 39.24 44.85 3.25
C PRO A 6 39.29 44.58 4.76
N ARG A 7 38.29 43.90 5.33
CA ARG A 7 38.33 43.36 6.68
C ARG A 7 38.52 41.85 6.69
N ARG A 8 39.79 41.48 6.99
CA ARG A 8 40.28 40.37 7.86
C ARG A 8 39.48 39.07 7.95
N ARG A 9 40.07 38.03 7.35
CA ARG A 9 39.95 36.66 7.82
C ARG A 9 40.33 36.59 9.30
N ARG A 10 39.49 35.97 10.14
CA ARG A 10 39.83 35.51 11.48
C ARG A 10 39.55 34.01 11.58
N ASP A 11 40.62 33.34 11.82
CA ASP A 11 40.84 31.97 12.30
C ASP A 11 39.68 31.34 13.06
N TRP A 12 39.26 30.19 12.56
CA TRP A 12 38.45 29.16 13.25
C TRP A 12 39.27 27.85 13.36
N ALA A 13 40.40 27.92 14.04
CA ALA A 13 41.19 26.77 14.43
C ALA A 13 41.62 26.96 15.88
N ALA A 14 40.75 26.66 16.83
CA ALA A 14 41.03 26.31 18.20
C ALA A 14 39.77 26.37 19.07
N ARG A 15 38.97 25.31 19.05
CA ARG A 15 38.10 24.82 20.15
C ARG A 15 37.49 23.45 19.77
N GLY A 16 38.35 22.49 19.65
CA GLY A 16 37.99 21.09 19.46
C GLY A 16 38.66 20.22 20.49
N GLN A 17 38.33 20.39 21.76
CA GLN A 17 38.68 19.42 22.81
C GLN A 17 37.91 19.82 24.08
N SER A 18 36.73 19.24 24.28
CA SER A 18 36.13 19.03 25.64
C SER A 18 34.68 18.45 25.60
N TRP A 19 34.33 17.62 24.63
CA TRP A 19 33.04 16.90 24.66
C TRP A 19 33.19 15.40 24.33
N ARG A 20 34.15 14.74 24.96
CA ARG A 20 34.34 13.28 24.82
C ARG A 20 34.51 12.57 26.17
N VAL A 21 33.79 12.94 27.20
CA VAL A 21 33.77 12.15 28.48
C VAL A 21 32.41 12.34 29.20
N ALA A 22 31.27 12.15 28.53
CA ALA A 22 30.00 12.10 29.27
C ALA A 22 28.94 11.15 28.68
N SER A 23 29.26 10.35 27.66
CA SER A 23 28.30 9.41 27.07
C SER A 23 28.61 7.92 27.25
N ALA A 24 29.68 7.59 27.99
CA ALA A 24 30.04 6.20 28.29
C ALA A 24 29.59 5.68 29.66
N GLY A 25 28.92 6.51 30.48
CA GLY A 25 28.54 6.14 31.86
C GLY A 25 27.10 5.66 32.06
N TRP A 26 26.22 5.87 31.10
CA TRP A 26 24.78 5.52 31.26
C TRP A 26 24.36 4.24 30.54
N GLY A 27 25.15 3.74 29.60
CA GLY A 27 24.89 2.45 28.94
C GLY A 27 25.22 1.23 29.80
N ALA A 28 26.16 1.35 30.74
CA ALA A 28 26.57 0.23 31.58
C ALA A 28 25.71 0.05 32.86
N ALA A 29 25.02 1.11 33.31
CA ALA A 29 24.14 1.03 34.48
C ALA A 29 22.77 0.41 34.17
N CYS A 30 22.27 0.52 32.95
CA CYS A 30 21.03 -0.14 32.56
C CYS A 30 21.21 -1.63 32.19
N LEU A 31 22.41 -2.06 31.78
CA LEU A 31 22.67 -3.47 31.51
C LEU A 31 22.97 -4.30 32.76
N LEU A 32 23.45 -3.70 33.84
CA LEU A 32 23.70 -4.39 35.12
C LEU A 32 22.48 -4.51 36.03
N LEU A 33 21.42 -3.74 35.79
CA LEU A 33 20.14 -3.88 36.52
C LEU A 33 19.21 -4.93 35.89
N ALA A 34 19.42 -5.33 34.61
CA ALA A 34 18.66 -6.40 33.95
C ALA A 34 19.23 -7.80 34.27
N ILE A 35 20.46 -7.92 34.77
CA ILE A 35 21.12 -9.21 35.07
C ILE A 35 20.96 -9.61 36.57
N ALA A 36 20.55 -8.69 37.43
CA ALA A 36 20.39 -8.96 38.86
C ALA A 36 19.01 -9.52 39.31
N VAL A 37 18.09 -9.75 38.36
CA VAL A 37 16.75 -10.31 38.65
C VAL A 37 16.59 -11.77 38.23
N TRP A 38 17.63 -12.41 37.63
CA TRP A 38 17.55 -13.77 37.08
C TRP A 38 18.50 -14.78 37.80
N ALA A 39 18.87 -14.56 39.05
CA ALA A 39 19.65 -15.54 39.81
C ALA A 39 19.12 -15.62 41.25
N GLN A 40 17.98 -16.30 41.40
CA GLN A 40 17.60 -16.94 42.66
C GLN A 40 17.03 -18.34 42.35
N GLU A 41 17.87 -19.35 42.48
CA GLU A 41 17.44 -20.74 42.57
C GLU A 41 16.71 -21.00 43.90
N PRO A 42 15.62 -21.78 43.91
CA PRO A 42 15.01 -22.26 45.13
C PRO A 42 15.78 -23.47 45.68
N PRO A 43 15.87 -23.64 47.02
CA PRO A 43 16.62 -24.73 47.63
C PRO A 43 15.95 -26.07 47.47
N ALA A 44 16.75 -27.08 47.14
CA ALA A 44 16.38 -28.49 47.21
C ALA A 44 16.33 -28.92 48.66
N ASP A 45 15.17 -29.46 49.05
CA ASP A 45 15.04 -30.66 49.88
C ASP A 45 13.57 -30.91 50.32
N ALA A 46 12.99 -32.00 49.88
CA ALA A 46 12.17 -32.90 50.69
C ALA A 46 11.48 -33.97 49.82
N ALA A 47 12.23 -35.05 49.58
CA ALA A 47 11.60 -36.30 49.21
C ALA A 47 11.11 -36.96 50.50
N LYS A 48 9.79 -37.30 50.59
CA LYS A 48 9.33 -38.66 51.05
C LYS A 48 7.82 -38.75 51.22
N LYS A 49 7.37 -39.81 50.63
CA LYS A 49 6.31 -40.74 51.02
C LYS A 49 4.93 -40.61 50.34
N SER A 50 4.70 -41.68 49.58
CA SER A 50 3.45 -42.26 49.15
C SER A 50 2.40 -42.34 50.24
N ASP A 51 1.14 -42.08 49.87
CA ASP A 51 0.06 -43.01 50.22
C ASP A 51 -1.04 -42.89 49.15
N ALA A 52 -1.32 -44.04 48.60
CA ALA A 52 -2.48 -44.26 47.73
C ALA A 52 -3.71 -44.32 48.61
N GLN A 53 -4.73 -43.51 48.29
CA GLN A 53 -6.12 -43.88 48.51
C GLN A 53 -7.10 -42.91 47.83
N ASP A 54 -8.08 -43.51 47.18
CA ASP A 54 -9.39 -42.95 46.75
C ASP A 54 -9.47 -42.13 45.48
N ALA A 55 -9.59 -42.85 44.35
CA ALA A 55 -10.27 -42.41 43.16
C ALA A 55 -11.77 -42.29 43.43
N ALA A 56 -12.27 -41.09 43.61
CA ALA A 56 -13.69 -40.76 43.50
C ALA A 56 -13.95 -40.00 42.18
N PRO A 57 -15.09 -40.14 41.52
CA PRO A 57 -15.22 -39.94 40.09
C PRO A 57 -15.21 -38.47 39.67
N ALA A 58 -14.41 -38.18 38.67
CA ALA A 58 -14.23 -36.87 37.99
C ALA A 58 -15.48 -36.36 37.23
N THR A 59 -16.66 -36.90 37.51
CA THR A 59 -17.89 -36.55 36.80
C THR A 59 -18.72 -35.41 37.41
N ALA A 60 -18.42 -34.97 38.63
CA ALA A 60 -19.17 -33.88 39.27
C ALA A 60 -18.53 -32.49 39.11
N ALA A 61 -17.21 -32.41 38.88
CA ALA A 61 -16.52 -31.13 38.65
C ALA A 61 -16.70 -30.58 37.22
N ALA A 62 -16.95 -31.45 36.25
CA ALA A 62 -17.19 -31.04 34.87
C ALA A 62 -18.60 -30.45 34.62
N ALA A 63 -19.57 -30.74 35.52
CA ALA A 63 -20.94 -30.21 35.43
C ALA A 63 -21.12 -28.86 36.12
N ALA A 64 -20.19 -28.44 37.01
CA ALA A 64 -20.26 -27.16 37.73
C ALA A 64 -19.50 -26.02 37.03
N ALA A 65 -18.78 -26.30 35.93
CA ALA A 65 -18.10 -25.30 35.11
C ALA A 65 -19.01 -24.61 34.04
N ALA A 66 -20.30 -24.97 34.02
CA ALA A 66 -21.28 -24.37 33.13
C ALA A 66 -21.94 -23.17 33.80
N THR A 67 -21.52 -21.95 33.41
CA THR A 67 -22.17 -20.63 33.55
C THR A 67 -21.48 -19.61 34.46
N GLU A 68 -20.17 -19.50 34.49
CA GLU A 68 -19.60 -18.18 34.78
C GLU A 68 -19.85 -17.32 33.54
N GLN A 69 -20.84 -16.43 33.63
CA GLN A 69 -21.07 -15.42 32.61
C GLN A 69 -19.89 -14.44 32.66
N VAL A 70 -19.35 -14.09 31.49
CA VAL A 70 -18.34 -13.04 31.37
C VAL A 70 -19.01 -11.74 31.83
N GLU A 71 -18.57 -11.15 32.94
CA GLU A 71 -19.00 -9.81 33.33
C GLU A 71 -18.50 -8.80 32.29
N GLU A 72 -19.42 -8.05 31.72
CA GLU A 72 -19.09 -7.06 30.69
C GLU A 72 -19.69 -5.69 31.08
N PRO A 73 -18.94 -4.59 30.83
CA PRO A 73 -19.46 -3.27 31.05
C PRO A 73 -20.72 -3.06 30.20
N PRO A 74 -21.78 -2.41 30.72
CA PRO A 74 -22.97 -2.09 29.95
C PRO A 74 -22.61 -1.06 28.87
N LEU A 75 -23.22 -1.23 27.67
CA LEU A 75 -23.14 -0.20 26.63
C LEU A 75 -24.05 0.96 27.00
N THR A 76 -23.48 2.15 27.12
CA THR A 76 -24.22 3.39 27.40
C THR A 76 -24.87 3.96 26.13
N GLU A 77 -25.79 4.91 26.28
CA GLU A 77 -26.38 5.65 25.17
C GLU A 77 -25.30 6.49 24.45
N ALA A 78 -24.42 7.12 25.19
CA ALA A 78 -23.29 7.89 24.65
C ALA A 78 -22.36 7.04 23.80
N ASP A 79 -22.11 5.77 24.15
CA ASP A 79 -21.34 4.85 23.30
C ASP A 79 -22.01 4.63 21.94
N ARG A 80 -23.34 4.54 21.92
CA ARG A 80 -24.13 4.30 20.69
C ARG A 80 -24.30 5.54 19.84
N GLU A 81 -24.17 6.74 20.42
CA GLU A 81 -24.28 8.02 19.72
C GLU A 81 -22.98 8.40 19.01
N HIS A 82 -21.85 7.72 19.30
CA HIS A 82 -20.60 7.99 18.59
C HIS A 82 -20.78 7.72 17.09
N TRP A 83 -20.35 8.67 16.25
CA TRP A 83 -20.59 8.68 14.81
C TRP A 83 -20.28 7.36 14.10
N ALA A 84 -19.21 6.65 14.53
CA ALA A 84 -18.78 5.40 13.92
C ALA A 84 -19.75 4.24 14.19
N PHE A 85 -20.54 4.30 15.28
CA PHE A 85 -21.45 3.23 15.69
C PHE A 85 -22.93 3.49 15.34
N VAL A 86 -23.22 4.71 14.88
CA VAL A 86 -24.57 5.04 14.36
C VAL A 86 -24.79 4.29 13.04
N PRO A 87 -25.96 3.66 12.83
CA PRO A 87 -26.28 3.00 11.57
C PRO A 87 -26.02 3.88 10.35
N LEU A 88 -25.49 3.28 9.28
CA LEU A 88 -25.26 3.99 8.04
C LEU A 88 -26.58 4.42 7.40
N VAL A 89 -26.74 5.72 7.18
CA VAL A 89 -27.91 6.32 6.54
C VAL A 89 -27.43 7.30 5.47
N ARG A 90 -28.04 7.27 4.28
CA ARG A 90 -27.70 8.19 3.19
C ARG A 90 -28.03 9.64 3.56
N PRO A 91 -27.04 10.54 3.64
CA PRO A 91 -27.31 11.95 3.87
C PRO A 91 -27.89 12.60 2.60
N PRO A 92 -28.70 13.66 2.75
CA PRO A 92 -29.15 14.45 1.62
C PRO A 92 -27.97 15.17 0.98
N LEU A 93 -28.01 15.31 -0.34
CA LEU A 93 -27.02 16.14 -1.03
C LEU A 93 -27.19 17.61 -0.63
N PRO A 94 -26.10 18.34 -0.38
CA PRO A 94 -26.17 19.79 -0.16
C PRO A 94 -26.86 20.48 -1.33
N GLU A 95 -27.64 21.54 -1.05
CA GLU A 95 -28.28 22.33 -2.09
C GLU A 95 -27.23 22.87 -3.07
N GLY A 96 -27.49 22.67 -4.36
CA GLY A 96 -26.53 22.98 -5.40
C GLY A 96 -26.22 24.47 -5.47
N SER A 97 -25.01 24.86 -5.18
CA SER A 97 -24.48 26.14 -5.63
C SER A 97 -24.30 26.04 -7.16
N GLY A 98 -24.84 26.97 -7.94
CA GLY A 98 -24.63 27.06 -9.39
C GLY A 98 -23.15 27.32 -9.77
N HIS A 99 -22.24 26.76 -9.01
CA HIS A 99 -20.77 26.88 -9.18
C HIS A 99 -20.29 25.93 -10.27
N ALA A 100 -19.53 26.44 -11.22
CA ALA A 100 -18.81 25.66 -12.24
C ALA A 100 -17.82 24.63 -11.66
N ALA A 101 -17.58 24.67 -10.36
CA ALA A 101 -16.67 23.76 -9.63
C ALA A 101 -17.34 22.46 -9.16
N VAL A 102 -18.61 22.20 -9.52
CA VAL A 102 -19.38 21.01 -9.10
C VAL A 102 -19.63 20.13 -10.31
N ALA A 103 -19.05 18.94 -10.32
CA ALA A 103 -19.31 17.91 -11.34
C ALA A 103 -20.22 16.78 -10.79
N GLY A 104 -20.31 16.61 -9.46
CA GLY A 104 -21.10 15.53 -8.86
C GLY A 104 -21.29 15.69 -7.35
N GLY A 105 -21.89 14.67 -6.73
CA GLY A 105 -22.23 14.67 -5.29
C GLY A 105 -21.04 14.95 -4.37
N ILE A 106 -19.85 14.39 -4.66
CA ILE A 106 -18.61 14.64 -3.90
C ILE A 106 -18.34 16.14 -3.81
N ASP A 107 -18.44 16.85 -4.93
CA ASP A 107 -18.05 18.26 -5.03
C ASP A 107 -18.99 19.16 -4.24
N LEU A 108 -20.27 18.79 -4.11
CA LEU A 108 -21.24 19.54 -3.30
C LEU A 108 -20.80 19.62 -1.84
N PHE A 109 -20.41 18.49 -1.23
CA PHE A 109 -19.95 18.46 0.16
C PHE A 109 -18.64 19.23 0.34
N ILE A 110 -17.70 19.08 -0.60
CA ILE A 110 -16.40 19.77 -0.53
C ILE A 110 -16.56 21.28 -0.70
N VAL A 111 -17.33 21.72 -1.69
CA VAL A 111 -17.56 23.15 -1.95
C VAL A 111 -18.33 23.80 -0.78
N GLN A 112 -19.35 23.13 -0.23
CA GLN A 112 -20.08 23.61 0.95
C GLN A 112 -19.12 23.86 2.13
N LYS A 113 -18.20 22.91 2.39
CA LYS A 113 -17.21 23.03 3.47
C LYS A 113 -16.26 24.21 3.24
N LEU A 114 -15.74 24.37 2.02
CA LEU A 114 -14.86 25.48 1.66
C LEU A 114 -15.56 26.83 1.79
N GLN A 115 -16.80 26.94 1.29
CA GLN A 115 -17.61 28.16 1.39
C GLN A 115 -17.87 28.55 2.84
N ALA A 116 -18.16 27.60 3.73
CA ALA A 116 -18.31 27.85 5.16
C ALA A 116 -17.06 28.43 5.81
N GLN A 117 -15.87 28.24 5.20
CA GLN A 117 -14.58 28.80 5.63
C GLN A 117 -14.20 30.07 4.84
N GLY A 118 -15.07 30.56 3.94
CA GLY A 118 -14.80 31.70 3.08
C GLY A 118 -13.68 31.44 2.07
N LEU A 119 -13.59 30.19 1.58
CA LEU A 119 -12.63 29.72 0.61
C LEU A 119 -13.32 29.25 -0.67
N ALA A 120 -12.59 29.29 -1.79
CA ALA A 120 -12.98 28.66 -3.03
C ALA A 120 -11.92 27.62 -3.43
N PRO A 121 -12.30 26.54 -4.16
CA PRO A 121 -11.35 25.56 -4.65
C PRO A 121 -10.54 26.12 -5.83
N LEU A 122 -9.33 25.55 -6.07
CA LEU A 122 -8.58 25.79 -7.30
C LEU A 122 -9.32 25.23 -8.52
N GLY A 123 -9.05 25.81 -9.67
CA GLY A 123 -9.55 25.34 -10.95
C GLY A 123 -8.99 23.97 -11.36
N GLU A 124 -9.44 23.48 -12.51
CA GLU A 124 -9.04 22.19 -13.08
C GLU A 124 -7.56 22.22 -13.54
N ALA A 125 -6.86 21.12 -13.29
CA ALA A 125 -5.50 20.91 -13.76
C ALA A 125 -5.44 20.78 -15.30
N PRO A 126 -4.28 21.07 -15.93
CA PRO A 126 -4.08 20.86 -17.37
C PRO A 126 -4.30 19.39 -17.76
N ARG A 127 -4.78 19.15 -19.00
CA ARG A 127 -5.12 17.80 -19.50
C ARG A 127 -3.98 16.81 -19.34
N ARG A 128 -2.74 17.16 -19.66
CA ARG A 128 -1.56 16.29 -19.52
C ARG A 128 -1.26 15.93 -18.07
N VAL A 129 -1.44 16.88 -17.15
CA VAL A 129 -1.30 16.64 -15.71
C VAL A 129 -2.38 15.66 -15.24
N LEU A 130 -3.63 15.86 -15.71
CA LEU A 130 -4.73 14.96 -15.38
C LEU A 130 -4.50 13.53 -15.89
N LEU A 131 -4.06 13.34 -17.14
CA LEU A 131 -3.82 12.00 -17.68
C LEU A 131 -2.64 11.32 -16.97
N ARG A 132 -1.55 12.05 -16.68
CA ARG A 132 -0.42 11.51 -15.91
C ARG A 132 -0.84 11.11 -14.50
N ARG A 133 -1.59 11.98 -13.80
CA ARG A 133 -2.17 11.69 -12.49
C ARG A 133 -3.01 10.44 -12.52
N LEU A 134 -3.98 10.40 -13.44
CA LEU A 134 -4.93 9.30 -13.58
C LEU A 134 -4.24 7.96 -13.88
N ALA A 135 -3.25 7.95 -14.77
CA ALA A 135 -2.52 6.74 -15.14
C ALA A 135 -1.67 6.21 -13.97
N LEU A 136 -0.92 7.10 -13.29
CA LEU A 136 -0.12 6.71 -12.12
C LEU A 136 -1.00 6.25 -10.94
N ASP A 137 -2.19 6.83 -10.78
CA ASP A 137 -3.09 6.53 -9.67
C ASP A 137 -3.92 5.26 -9.92
N LEU A 138 -4.41 5.02 -11.15
CA LEU A 138 -5.25 3.86 -11.46
C LEU A 138 -4.45 2.60 -11.84
N VAL A 139 -3.33 2.75 -12.53
CA VAL A 139 -2.57 1.59 -13.02
C VAL A 139 -1.10 1.57 -12.59
N GLY A 140 -0.63 2.60 -11.89
CA GLY A 140 0.73 2.67 -11.36
C GLY A 140 1.82 2.80 -12.44
N LEU A 141 1.46 3.24 -13.65
CA LEU A 141 2.36 3.42 -14.79
C LEU A 141 2.13 4.81 -15.41
N PRO A 142 3.18 5.49 -15.89
CA PRO A 142 3.01 6.74 -16.61
C PRO A 142 2.35 6.48 -17.98
N PRO A 143 1.60 7.45 -18.53
CA PRO A 143 1.05 7.35 -19.86
C PRO A 143 2.15 7.38 -20.91
N THR A 144 1.93 6.70 -22.06
CA THR A 144 2.84 6.77 -23.18
C THR A 144 2.71 8.11 -23.92
N PRO A 145 3.73 8.55 -24.70
CA PRO A 145 3.60 9.73 -25.56
C PRO A 145 2.41 9.67 -26.51
N GLU A 146 2.12 8.49 -27.06
CA GLU A 146 1.02 8.25 -27.99
C GLU A 146 -0.35 8.43 -27.30
N GLU A 147 -0.50 7.94 -26.06
CA GLU A 147 -1.70 8.15 -25.24
C GLU A 147 -1.92 9.62 -24.89
N LEU A 148 -0.82 10.36 -24.61
CA LEU A 148 -0.88 11.80 -24.36
C LEU A 148 -1.36 12.56 -25.61
N ASP A 149 -0.80 12.26 -26.79
CA ASP A 149 -1.19 12.92 -28.02
C ASP A 149 -2.63 12.61 -28.41
N ALA A 150 -3.04 11.37 -28.26
CA ALA A 150 -4.42 10.95 -28.51
C ALA A 150 -5.40 11.66 -27.60
N PHE A 151 -5.06 11.80 -26.29
CA PHE A 151 -5.91 12.51 -25.34
C PHE A 151 -5.92 14.02 -25.61
N ASP A 152 -4.77 14.66 -25.86
CA ASP A 152 -4.69 16.11 -26.13
C ASP A 152 -5.45 16.51 -27.39
N SER A 153 -5.42 15.66 -28.44
CA SER A 153 -6.09 15.92 -29.72
C SER A 153 -7.58 15.59 -29.71
N ASP A 154 -8.09 14.96 -28.67
CA ASP A 154 -9.50 14.58 -28.56
C ASP A 154 -10.35 15.74 -28.01
N PRO A 155 -11.18 16.41 -28.82
CA PRO A 155 -12.01 17.54 -28.41
C PRO A 155 -13.31 17.13 -27.73
N SER A 156 -13.59 15.83 -27.61
CA SER A 156 -14.86 15.34 -27.08
C SER A 156 -15.03 15.71 -25.60
N PRO A 157 -16.22 16.10 -25.18
CA PRO A 157 -16.47 16.48 -23.79
C PRO A 157 -16.27 15.33 -22.79
N ASP A 158 -16.41 14.09 -23.23
CA ASP A 158 -16.25 12.86 -22.45
C ASP A 158 -14.86 12.21 -22.62
N ALA A 159 -13.89 12.93 -23.20
CA ALA A 159 -12.55 12.39 -23.46
C ALA A 159 -11.85 11.92 -22.17
N TYR A 160 -12.04 12.65 -21.06
CA TYR A 160 -11.46 12.29 -19.76
C TYR A 160 -12.10 11.03 -19.18
N GLU A 161 -13.43 10.95 -19.20
CA GLU A 161 -14.20 9.81 -18.72
C GLU A 161 -13.85 8.53 -19.49
N ARG A 162 -13.63 8.62 -20.81
CA ARG A 162 -13.14 7.48 -21.59
C ARG A 162 -11.75 7.01 -21.17
N GLN A 163 -10.85 7.92 -20.79
CA GLN A 163 -9.56 7.52 -20.24
C GLN A 163 -9.71 6.82 -18.87
N VAL A 164 -10.60 7.31 -18.02
CA VAL A 164 -10.95 6.66 -16.75
C VAL A 164 -11.43 5.23 -17.01
N ASP A 165 -12.41 5.06 -17.89
CA ASP A 165 -13.01 3.75 -18.19
C ASP A 165 -11.97 2.78 -18.82
N ARG A 166 -11.10 3.27 -19.70
CA ARG A 166 -10.00 2.51 -20.28
C ARG A 166 -9.02 2.00 -19.23
N LEU A 167 -8.60 2.87 -18.28
CA LEU A 167 -7.65 2.52 -17.24
C LEU A 167 -8.25 1.57 -16.21
N LEU A 168 -9.52 1.75 -15.83
CA LEU A 168 -10.26 0.83 -14.97
C LEU A 168 -10.45 -0.57 -15.59
N ALA A 169 -10.51 -0.65 -16.92
CA ALA A 169 -10.59 -1.92 -17.65
C ALA A 169 -9.21 -2.60 -17.85
N SER A 170 -8.12 -1.89 -17.59
CA SER A 170 -6.76 -2.43 -17.77
C SER A 170 -6.44 -3.52 -16.73
N PRO A 171 -5.78 -4.63 -17.13
CA PRO A 171 -5.26 -5.61 -16.17
C PRO A 171 -4.29 -5.01 -15.15
N ALA A 172 -3.58 -3.95 -15.52
CA ALA A 172 -2.67 -3.23 -14.63
C ALA A 172 -3.37 -2.53 -13.44
N PHE A 173 -4.70 -2.31 -13.52
CA PHE A 173 -5.50 -1.82 -12.41
C PHE A 173 -5.44 -2.76 -11.21
N GLY A 174 -5.75 -4.04 -11.40
CA GLY A 174 -5.69 -5.01 -10.32
C GLY A 174 -4.27 -5.21 -9.78
N GLU A 175 -3.23 -5.17 -10.63
CA GLU A 175 -1.84 -5.24 -10.19
C GLU A 175 -1.46 -4.06 -9.28
N HIS A 176 -1.90 -2.85 -9.61
CA HIS A 176 -1.63 -1.66 -8.81
C HIS A 176 -2.40 -1.66 -7.48
N TRP A 177 -3.72 -1.85 -7.54
CA TRP A 177 -4.58 -1.75 -6.36
C TRP A 177 -4.47 -2.95 -5.42
N ALA A 178 -4.06 -4.12 -5.92
CA ALA A 178 -3.75 -5.27 -5.07
C ALA A 178 -2.63 -4.96 -4.07
N GLN A 179 -1.67 -4.09 -4.39
CA GLN A 179 -0.60 -3.74 -3.45
C GLN A 179 -1.15 -3.13 -2.15
N ALA A 180 -2.10 -2.19 -2.26
CA ALA A 180 -2.74 -1.57 -1.09
C ALA A 180 -3.51 -2.59 -0.24
N TRP A 181 -4.21 -3.55 -0.90
CA TRP A 181 -4.87 -4.64 -0.18
C TRP A 181 -3.90 -5.62 0.47
N LEU A 182 -2.80 -5.95 -0.20
CA LEU A 182 -1.76 -6.85 0.32
C LEU A 182 -1.05 -6.28 1.55
N ASP A 183 -0.92 -4.95 1.64
CA ASP A 183 -0.42 -4.26 2.85
C ASP A 183 -1.41 -4.41 4.03
N LEU A 184 -2.72 -4.30 3.77
CA LEU A 184 -3.75 -4.61 4.77
C LEU A 184 -3.71 -6.07 5.22
N ALA A 185 -3.49 -6.97 4.26
CA ALA A 185 -3.42 -8.40 4.48
C ALA A 185 -2.10 -8.87 5.14
N ARG A 186 -1.15 -8.00 5.43
CA ARG A 186 0.19 -8.35 5.95
C ARG A 186 0.91 -9.37 5.07
N PHE A 187 0.71 -9.28 3.74
CA PHE A 187 1.19 -10.28 2.80
C PHE A 187 2.70 -10.37 2.74
N ALA A 188 3.21 -11.58 2.94
CA ALA A 188 4.59 -11.97 2.62
C ALA A 188 4.64 -13.43 2.15
N GLN A 189 5.72 -13.78 1.46
CA GLN A 189 5.97 -15.15 0.97
C GLN A 189 6.88 -15.94 1.93
N THR A 190 7.06 -15.42 3.14
CA THR A 190 7.81 -16.07 4.23
C THR A 190 7.08 -15.90 5.55
N ASP A 191 7.41 -16.71 6.54
CA ASP A 191 6.75 -16.74 7.85
C ASP A 191 7.27 -15.64 8.81
N GLY A 192 8.45 -15.07 8.58
CA GLY A 192 9.08 -14.10 9.48
C GLY A 192 9.88 -14.75 10.61
N PHE A 193 10.12 -14.00 11.68
CA PHE A 193 10.90 -14.38 12.83
C PHE A 193 12.32 -14.82 12.47
N GLU A 194 12.98 -15.62 13.32
CA GLU A 194 14.40 -15.97 13.20
C GLU A 194 14.71 -16.76 11.91
N HIS A 195 13.87 -17.72 11.58
CA HIS A 195 14.14 -18.62 10.43
C HIS A 195 13.57 -18.12 9.11
N ASP A 196 12.57 -17.29 9.14
CA ASP A 196 11.92 -16.66 7.98
C ASP A 196 11.73 -17.63 6.80
N LYS A 197 11.15 -18.80 7.08
CA LYS A 197 10.97 -19.91 6.12
C LYS A 197 10.00 -19.51 5.00
N VAL A 198 10.21 -20.08 3.81
CA VAL A 198 9.38 -19.79 2.63
C VAL A 198 8.00 -20.44 2.76
N ARG A 199 6.97 -19.67 2.37
CA ARG A 199 5.57 -20.13 2.19
C ARG A 199 5.32 -20.38 0.70
N PRO A 200 5.41 -21.62 0.23
CA PRO A 200 5.49 -21.91 -1.21
C PRO A 200 4.22 -21.56 -2.00
N HIS A 201 3.09 -21.43 -1.34
CA HIS A 201 1.78 -21.17 -1.97
C HIS A 201 1.28 -19.75 -1.78
N ALA A 202 2.00 -18.87 -1.05
CA ALA A 202 1.52 -17.53 -0.70
C ALA A 202 1.21 -16.66 -1.94
N TRP A 203 2.00 -16.79 -3.02
CA TRP A 203 1.79 -16.04 -4.27
C TRP A 203 0.40 -16.23 -4.88
N ARG A 204 -0.27 -17.38 -4.65
CA ARG A 204 -1.63 -17.65 -5.14
C ARG A 204 -2.65 -16.68 -4.56
N TYR A 205 -2.48 -16.26 -3.31
CA TYR A 205 -3.35 -15.26 -2.69
C TYR A 205 -3.19 -13.89 -3.35
N ARG A 206 -1.95 -13.46 -3.63
CA ARG A 206 -1.70 -12.22 -4.39
C ARG A 206 -2.39 -12.26 -5.75
N ASP A 207 -2.24 -13.36 -6.48
CA ASP A 207 -2.82 -13.51 -7.82
C ASP A 207 -4.35 -13.54 -7.75
N TRP A 208 -4.94 -14.16 -6.71
CA TRP A 208 -6.37 -14.10 -6.48
C TRP A 208 -6.87 -12.67 -6.22
N VAL A 209 -6.17 -11.88 -5.40
CA VAL A 209 -6.50 -10.47 -5.14
C VAL A 209 -6.48 -9.65 -6.45
N ILE A 210 -5.43 -9.82 -7.27
CA ILE A 210 -5.33 -9.16 -8.58
C ILE A 210 -6.51 -9.52 -9.47
N ALA A 211 -6.83 -10.82 -9.59
CA ALA A 211 -7.94 -11.30 -10.41
C ALA A 211 -9.29 -10.77 -9.92
N ALA A 212 -9.53 -10.79 -8.61
CA ALA A 212 -10.77 -10.30 -8.01
C ALA A 212 -10.99 -8.80 -8.25
N LEU A 213 -9.95 -7.99 -8.12
CA LEU A 213 -10.02 -6.54 -8.39
C LEU A 213 -10.21 -6.26 -9.89
N ASN A 214 -9.55 -7.02 -10.78
CA ASN A 214 -9.73 -6.86 -12.22
C ASN A 214 -11.14 -7.24 -12.67
N ALA A 215 -11.71 -8.29 -12.08
CA ALA A 215 -13.09 -8.72 -12.33
C ALA A 215 -14.13 -7.80 -11.68
N ASP A 216 -13.71 -6.77 -10.91
CA ASP A 216 -14.60 -5.96 -10.08
C ASP A 216 -15.51 -6.82 -9.19
N LEU A 217 -14.93 -7.88 -8.58
CA LEU A 217 -15.68 -8.72 -7.65
C LEU A 217 -16.32 -7.83 -6.58
N PRO A 218 -17.65 -7.86 -6.40
CA PRO A 218 -18.31 -7.03 -5.39
C PRO A 218 -17.63 -7.16 -4.03
N TYR A 219 -17.39 -6.03 -3.34
CA TYR A 219 -16.59 -6.02 -2.12
C TYR A 219 -17.20 -6.89 -1.01
N ASP A 220 -18.52 -7.02 -0.92
CA ASP A 220 -19.20 -7.96 -0.03
C ASP A 220 -18.81 -9.42 -0.33
N GLN A 221 -18.71 -9.79 -1.63
CA GLN A 221 -18.25 -11.12 -2.05
C GLN A 221 -16.74 -11.27 -1.83
N PHE A 222 -15.97 -10.23 -2.07
CA PHE A 222 -14.53 -10.21 -1.80
C PHE A 222 -14.22 -10.45 -0.31
N VAL A 223 -14.99 -9.88 0.60
CA VAL A 223 -14.92 -10.14 2.04
C VAL A 223 -15.36 -11.58 2.35
N ARG A 224 -16.45 -12.04 1.73
CA ARG A 224 -17.01 -13.39 1.94
C ARG A 224 -16.01 -14.48 1.59
N TRP A 225 -15.37 -14.37 0.43
CA TRP A 225 -14.34 -15.33 0.01
C TRP A 225 -13.14 -15.36 0.94
N GLN A 226 -12.71 -14.21 1.46
CA GLN A 226 -11.55 -14.15 2.35
C GLN A 226 -11.82 -14.70 3.76
N LEU A 227 -13.04 -14.62 4.27
CA LEU A 227 -13.37 -15.09 5.62
C LEU A 227 -13.96 -16.50 5.65
N ALA A 228 -14.60 -16.94 4.57
CA ALA A 228 -15.34 -18.20 4.53
C ALA A 228 -15.22 -18.96 3.20
N GLY A 229 -14.25 -18.65 2.33
CA GLY A 229 -14.14 -19.21 0.99
C GLY A 229 -14.08 -20.74 0.93
N ASP A 230 -13.41 -21.35 1.88
CA ASP A 230 -13.33 -22.82 2.02
C ASP A 230 -14.67 -23.50 2.40
N GLU A 231 -15.68 -22.72 2.81
CA GLU A 231 -17.06 -23.18 3.08
C GLU A 231 -18.01 -22.94 1.89
N LEU A 232 -17.61 -22.16 0.87
CA LEU A 232 -18.50 -21.72 -0.22
C LEU A 232 -18.53 -22.64 -1.45
N GLY A 233 -17.63 -23.60 -1.53
CA GLY A 233 -17.54 -24.52 -2.66
C GLY A 233 -16.56 -24.04 -3.74
N GLU A 234 -16.99 -24.02 -5.02
CA GLU A 234 -16.11 -23.67 -6.13
C GLU A 234 -16.02 -22.14 -6.35
N LEU A 235 -14.82 -21.68 -6.70
CA LEU A 235 -14.62 -20.28 -7.11
C LEU A 235 -15.46 -19.94 -8.36
N PRO A 236 -15.91 -18.68 -8.51
CA PRO A 236 -16.49 -18.20 -9.74
C PRO A 236 -15.58 -18.51 -10.94
N ARG A 237 -16.18 -18.94 -12.07
CA ARG A 237 -15.41 -19.44 -13.24
C ARG A 237 -14.41 -18.43 -13.76
N GLU A 238 -14.76 -17.15 -13.77
CA GLU A 238 -13.89 -16.06 -14.22
C GLU A 238 -12.62 -15.97 -13.36
N LEU A 239 -12.78 -16.07 -12.04
CA LEU A 239 -11.65 -16.04 -11.10
C LEU A 239 -10.82 -17.32 -11.19
N ALA A 240 -11.45 -18.45 -11.29
CA ALA A 240 -10.78 -19.75 -11.43
C ALA A 240 -9.94 -19.80 -12.72
N SER A 241 -10.48 -19.28 -13.85
CA SER A 241 -9.75 -19.21 -15.12
C SER A 241 -8.56 -18.24 -15.02
N ALA A 242 -8.76 -17.04 -14.51
CA ALA A 242 -7.67 -16.06 -14.35
C ALA A 242 -6.51 -16.58 -13.47
N MET A 243 -6.82 -17.44 -12.48
CA MET A 243 -5.82 -18.07 -11.64
C MET A 243 -5.14 -19.28 -12.30
N ALA A 244 -5.84 -20.00 -13.20
CA ALA A 244 -5.30 -21.16 -13.90
C ALA A 244 -4.30 -20.77 -14.99
N ASP A 245 -4.51 -19.60 -15.61
CA ASP A 245 -3.64 -19.06 -16.65
C ASP A 245 -2.31 -18.50 -16.12
N ALA A 246 -2.18 -18.37 -14.77
CA ALA A 246 -0.94 -17.95 -14.16
C ALA A 246 0.17 -18.99 -14.44
N PRO A 247 1.32 -18.58 -15.01
CA PRO A 247 2.39 -19.51 -15.35
C PRO A 247 2.87 -20.23 -14.07
N SER A 248 2.71 -21.55 -14.06
CA SER A 248 3.35 -22.37 -13.02
C SER A 248 4.86 -22.22 -13.19
N PRO A 249 5.62 -21.99 -12.11
CA PRO A 249 7.06 -21.95 -12.22
C PRO A 249 7.53 -23.24 -12.87
N PRO A 250 8.51 -23.20 -13.81
CA PRO A 250 9.19 -24.40 -14.21
C PRO A 250 9.77 -25.05 -12.94
N VAL A 251 9.43 -26.31 -12.71
CA VAL A 251 10.03 -27.14 -11.66
C VAL A 251 11.47 -27.43 -12.09
N GLU A 252 12.31 -26.39 -12.11
CA GLU A 252 13.74 -26.56 -12.35
C GLU A 252 14.42 -26.71 -11.00
N SER A 253 14.98 -27.89 -10.83
CA SER A 253 15.72 -28.41 -9.70
C SER A 253 16.75 -27.41 -9.17
N GLU A 254 16.39 -26.65 -8.13
CA GLU A 254 17.36 -26.32 -7.09
C GLU A 254 17.79 -27.65 -6.46
N SER A 255 19.06 -27.78 -6.12
CA SER A 255 19.53 -28.97 -5.42
C SER A 255 18.61 -29.23 -4.22
N THR A 256 17.91 -30.35 -4.26
CA THR A 256 16.78 -30.73 -3.42
C THR A 256 17.02 -30.59 -1.91
N ASP A 257 18.26 -30.64 -1.46
CA ASP A 257 18.62 -30.59 -0.04
C ASP A 257 18.66 -29.18 0.58
N GLN A 258 18.88 -28.11 -0.22
CA GLN A 258 18.96 -26.74 0.31
C GLN A 258 17.64 -25.98 0.22
N ALA A 259 16.80 -26.28 -0.76
CA ALA A 259 15.43 -25.73 -0.87
C ALA A 259 14.52 -26.34 0.22
N ALA A 260 14.65 -27.65 0.48
CA ALA A 260 13.88 -28.35 1.51
C ALA A 260 14.13 -27.82 2.93
N ALA A 261 15.38 -27.42 3.24
CA ALA A 261 15.74 -26.94 4.58
C ALA A 261 15.15 -25.55 4.93
N ARG A 262 14.57 -24.83 3.97
CA ARG A 262 14.10 -23.45 4.12
C ARG A 262 12.61 -23.26 3.91
N THR A 263 11.96 -24.23 3.30
CA THR A 263 10.51 -24.22 3.06
C THR A 263 9.82 -24.92 4.21
N ILE A 264 8.82 -24.30 4.80
CA ILE A 264 7.96 -25.00 5.76
C ILE A 264 7.14 -26.05 5.03
N ALA A 265 6.93 -27.21 5.67
CA ALA A 265 5.99 -28.19 5.17
C ALA A 265 4.58 -27.59 5.19
N SER A 266 4.09 -27.20 4.02
CA SER A 266 2.76 -26.59 3.86
C SER A 266 1.85 -27.55 3.09
N PRO A 267 0.63 -27.81 3.55
CA PRO A 267 -0.33 -28.62 2.79
C PRO A 267 -0.71 -27.89 1.48
N ALA A 268 -1.16 -28.68 0.49
CA ALA A 268 -1.71 -28.12 -0.74
C ALA A 268 -2.92 -27.23 -0.42
N VAL A 269 -3.02 -26.09 -1.10
CA VAL A 269 -4.13 -25.13 -0.90
C VAL A 269 -5.20 -25.37 -1.96
N PRO A 270 -6.42 -25.81 -1.59
CA PRO A 270 -7.53 -25.91 -2.53
C PRO A 270 -7.88 -24.53 -3.13
N PRO A 271 -8.31 -24.45 -4.40
CA PRO A 271 -8.61 -23.15 -5.04
C PRO A 271 -9.57 -22.27 -4.23
N ALA A 272 -10.65 -22.84 -3.71
CA ALA A 272 -11.65 -22.12 -2.88
C ALA A 272 -11.09 -21.63 -1.54
N ALA A 273 -10.03 -22.26 -1.02
CA ALA A 273 -9.38 -21.84 0.22
C ALA A 273 -8.29 -20.78 0.02
N VAL A 274 -7.86 -20.52 -1.23
CA VAL A 274 -6.83 -19.49 -1.52
C VAL A 274 -7.21 -18.12 -0.95
N PRO A 275 -8.44 -17.61 -1.11
CA PRO A 275 -8.83 -16.33 -0.53
C PRO A 275 -8.68 -16.29 1.00
N THR A 276 -8.92 -17.41 1.71
CA THR A 276 -8.84 -17.44 3.17
C THR A 276 -7.41 -17.38 3.71
N MET A 277 -6.42 -17.41 2.82
CA MET A 277 -5.01 -17.12 3.19
C MET A 277 -4.86 -15.71 3.78
N PHE A 278 -5.76 -14.77 3.48
CA PHE A 278 -5.85 -13.47 4.17
C PHE A 278 -5.80 -13.62 5.69
N CYS A 279 -6.57 -14.53 6.22
CA CYS A 279 -6.73 -14.73 7.66
C CYS A 279 -5.41 -15.12 8.35
N LEU A 280 -4.55 -15.86 7.66
CA LEU A 280 -3.29 -16.40 8.20
C LEU A 280 -2.05 -15.86 7.48
N ALA A 281 -2.19 -14.72 6.76
CA ALA A 281 -1.09 -14.10 6.06
C ALA A 281 -0.07 -13.40 6.98
N GLY A 282 -0.42 -13.13 8.24
CA GLY A 282 0.48 -12.54 9.23
C GLY A 282 1.71 -13.40 9.55
N PRO A 283 2.64 -12.92 10.39
CA PRO A 283 3.81 -13.67 10.81
C PRO A 283 3.44 -14.93 11.58
N ASP A 284 4.24 -16.00 11.42
CA ASP A 284 4.01 -17.30 12.06
C ASP A 284 5.35 -17.91 12.53
N MET A 285 5.32 -18.75 13.56
CA MET A 285 6.46 -19.51 14.08
C MET A 285 6.18 -21.02 14.07
N PRO A 286 6.24 -21.71 12.90
CA PRO A 286 5.94 -23.12 12.82
C PRO A 286 6.83 -24.01 13.69
N ASP A 287 8.02 -23.58 14.03
CA ASP A 287 9.01 -24.27 14.85
C ASP A 287 8.89 -24.00 16.37
N LEU A 288 7.94 -23.17 16.80
CA LEU A 288 7.66 -22.95 18.22
C LEU A 288 7.39 -24.28 18.93
N ASN A 289 8.00 -24.52 20.09
CA ASN A 289 7.80 -25.78 20.83
C ASN A 289 6.36 -25.95 21.32
N ASP A 290 5.75 -24.89 21.84
CA ASP A 290 4.36 -24.88 22.27
C ASP A 290 3.43 -24.53 21.09
N GLN A 291 2.88 -25.54 20.46
CA GLN A 291 1.96 -25.38 19.33
C GLN A 291 0.55 -24.89 19.76
N GLN A 292 0.21 -24.96 21.05
CA GLN A 292 -1.01 -24.35 21.59
C GLN A 292 -0.83 -22.84 21.69
N GLU A 293 0.33 -22.37 22.16
CA GLU A 293 0.70 -20.97 22.15
C GLU A 293 0.70 -20.41 20.73
N ARG A 294 1.32 -21.11 19.78
CA ARG A 294 1.31 -20.73 18.38
C ARG A 294 -0.11 -20.55 17.83
N ARG A 295 -0.99 -21.55 18.05
CA ARG A 295 -2.39 -21.47 17.62
C ARG A 295 -3.12 -20.31 18.29
N HIS A 296 -2.87 -20.08 19.58
CA HIS A 296 -3.44 -18.96 20.33
C HIS A 296 -3.04 -17.61 19.70
N ASN A 297 -1.76 -17.44 19.38
CA ASN A 297 -1.22 -16.23 18.76
C ASN A 297 -1.80 -15.99 17.35
N LEU A 298 -1.90 -17.04 16.51
CA LEU A 298 -2.53 -16.94 15.19
C LEU A 298 -4.00 -16.51 15.27
N LEU A 299 -4.77 -17.09 16.18
CA LEU A 299 -6.18 -16.72 16.38
C LEU A 299 -6.35 -15.28 16.90
N ASN A 300 -5.49 -14.86 17.80
CA ASN A 300 -5.53 -13.48 18.33
C ASN A 300 -5.16 -12.47 17.24
N GLU A 301 -4.12 -12.73 16.47
CA GLU A 301 -3.67 -11.90 15.37
C GLU A 301 -4.73 -11.80 14.26
N LEU A 302 -5.32 -12.93 13.86
CA LEU A 302 -6.43 -12.99 12.93
C LEU A 302 -7.61 -12.13 13.40
N THR A 303 -8.01 -12.28 14.67
CA THR A 303 -9.15 -11.53 15.23
C THR A 303 -8.89 -10.03 15.25
N ALA A 304 -7.70 -9.61 15.69
CA ALA A 304 -7.29 -8.22 15.68
C ALA A 304 -7.27 -7.64 14.26
N THR A 305 -6.79 -8.42 13.28
CA THR A 305 -6.76 -8.02 11.88
C THR A 305 -8.16 -7.88 11.29
N VAL A 306 -9.06 -8.82 11.53
CA VAL A 306 -10.47 -8.70 11.09
C VAL A 306 -11.10 -7.44 11.66
N GLY A 307 -10.85 -7.12 12.94
CA GLY A 307 -11.30 -5.88 13.56
C GLY A 307 -10.75 -4.63 12.85
N SER A 308 -9.46 -4.55 12.65
CA SER A 308 -8.82 -3.36 12.05
C SER A 308 -9.14 -3.22 10.55
N VAL A 309 -9.20 -4.34 9.79
CA VAL A 309 -9.39 -4.31 8.34
C VAL A 309 -10.85 -4.11 7.94
N PHE A 310 -11.79 -4.80 8.57
CA PHE A 310 -13.19 -4.72 8.16
C PHE A 310 -14.05 -3.81 9.02
N LEU A 311 -13.69 -3.66 10.30
CA LEU A 311 -14.45 -2.82 11.22
C LEU A 311 -13.80 -1.46 11.50
N GLY A 312 -12.49 -1.30 11.17
CA GLY A 312 -11.76 -0.09 11.56
C GLY A 312 -11.73 0.09 13.08
N LEU A 313 -11.57 -0.99 13.83
CA LEU A 313 -11.53 -1.00 15.31
C LEU A 313 -10.27 -1.71 15.80
N GLN A 314 -9.65 -1.18 16.85
CA GLN A 314 -8.45 -1.72 17.48
C GLN A 314 -8.77 -2.83 18.49
N LEU A 315 -9.41 -3.91 18.03
CA LEU A 315 -9.83 -5.04 18.87
C LEU A 315 -8.69 -5.73 19.63
N GLY A 316 -7.47 -5.66 19.12
CA GLY A 316 -6.30 -6.32 19.73
C GLY A 316 -6.04 -5.94 21.20
N CYS A 317 -6.42 -4.74 21.63
CA CYS A 317 -6.32 -4.34 23.05
C CYS A 317 -7.26 -5.13 23.96
N ALA A 318 -8.42 -5.56 23.42
CA ALA A 318 -9.44 -6.27 24.15
C ALA A 318 -9.12 -7.78 24.38
N GLN A 319 -7.98 -8.29 23.91
CA GLN A 319 -7.57 -9.67 24.18
C GLN A 319 -7.18 -9.96 25.64
N CYS A 320 -6.79 -8.92 26.41
CA CYS A 320 -6.28 -9.09 27.77
C CYS A 320 -7.18 -8.44 28.84
N HIS A 321 -7.89 -7.38 28.49
CA HIS A 321 -8.78 -6.58 29.34
C HIS A 321 -9.78 -5.82 28.48
N ASP A 322 -10.85 -5.29 29.03
CA ASP A 322 -11.77 -4.42 28.28
C ASP A 322 -11.01 -3.24 27.63
N HIS A 323 -11.39 -2.85 26.41
CA HIS A 323 -10.74 -1.75 25.73
C HIS A 323 -10.85 -0.46 26.54
N LYS A 324 -9.75 0.31 26.60
CA LYS A 324 -9.68 1.46 27.51
C LYS A 324 -10.62 2.59 27.13
N TYR A 325 -10.86 2.79 25.84
CA TYR A 325 -11.58 3.96 25.32
C TYR A 325 -12.82 3.55 24.52
N ASP A 326 -12.71 2.54 23.65
CA ASP A 326 -13.83 2.06 22.87
C ASP A 326 -14.72 1.14 23.70
N PRO A 327 -16.03 1.11 23.45
CA PRO A 327 -16.97 0.24 24.14
C PRO A 327 -16.88 -1.21 23.67
N LEU A 328 -15.68 -1.77 23.75
CA LEU A 328 -15.31 -3.13 23.35
C LEU A 328 -14.84 -3.91 24.60
N SER A 329 -15.57 -4.95 24.94
CA SER A 329 -15.21 -5.78 26.08
C SER A 329 -14.23 -6.91 25.71
N LEU A 330 -13.58 -7.47 26.70
CA LEU A 330 -12.85 -8.74 26.61
C LEU A 330 -13.76 -9.83 25.99
N GLY A 331 -15.05 -9.85 26.38
CA GLY A 331 -16.04 -10.77 25.83
C GLY A 331 -16.28 -10.55 24.34
N ASP A 332 -16.34 -9.31 23.86
CA ASP A 332 -16.51 -9.01 22.44
C ASP A 332 -15.35 -9.54 21.60
N PHE A 333 -14.10 -9.43 22.09
CA PHE A 333 -12.93 -9.99 21.42
C PHE A 333 -13.03 -11.50 21.29
N TYR A 334 -13.34 -12.21 22.40
CA TYR A 334 -13.38 -13.67 22.38
C TYR A 334 -14.62 -14.23 21.67
N ARG A 335 -15.74 -13.53 21.62
CA ARG A 335 -16.88 -13.90 20.75
C ARG A 335 -16.50 -13.87 19.28
N LEU A 336 -15.83 -12.80 18.85
CA LEU A 336 -15.35 -12.69 17.47
C LEU A 336 -14.27 -13.74 17.17
N ARG A 337 -13.32 -13.95 18.10
CA ARG A 337 -12.30 -14.99 17.97
C ARG A 337 -12.91 -16.39 17.85
N ALA A 338 -13.98 -16.68 18.61
CA ALA A 338 -14.67 -17.95 18.59
C ALA A 338 -15.26 -18.30 17.21
N VAL A 339 -15.54 -17.31 16.37
CA VAL A 339 -15.96 -17.52 14.96
C VAL A 339 -14.91 -18.31 14.17
N PHE A 340 -13.64 -18.17 14.49
CA PHE A 340 -12.51 -18.78 13.77
C PHE A 340 -11.92 -20.01 14.46
N GLU A 341 -12.32 -20.33 15.71
CA GLU A 341 -11.72 -21.41 16.50
C GLU A 341 -11.79 -22.77 15.80
N SER A 342 -12.92 -23.12 15.17
CA SER A 342 -13.07 -24.38 14.45
C SER A 342 -12.31 -24.40 13.11
N ALA A 343 -11.91 -23.25 12.58
CA ALA A 343 -11.27 -23.15 11.28
C ALA A 343 -9.74 -23.19 11.34
N VAL A 344 -9.16 -23.06 12.53
CA VAL A 344 -7.73 -23.24 12.78
C VAL A 344 -7.53 -24.52 13.58
N PRO A 345 -7.11 -25.65 12.93
CA PRO A 345 -6.94 -26.93 13.59
C PRO A 345 -5.84 -26.91 14.64
N PRO A 346 -5.71 -27.95 15.49
CA PRO A 346 -4.50 -28.18 16.27
C PRO A 346 -3.28 -28.20 15.35
N LEU A 347 -2.29 -27.36 15.65
CA LEU A 347 -1.12 -27.17 14.80
C LEU A 347 -0.07 -28.27 15.06
N LYS A 348 0.74 -28.54 14.04
CA LYS A 348 1.89 -29.45 14.09
C LYS A 348 3.16 -28.66 13.96
N ARG A 349 4.18 -29.01 14.74
CA ARG A 349 5.50 -28.39 14.65
C ARG A 349 6.07 -28.53 13.25
N ASP A 350 6.74 -27.48 12.77
CA ASP A 350 7.34 -27.39 11.44
C ASP A 350 6.37 -27.55 10.26
N VAL A 351 5.07 -27.51 10.50
CA VAL A 351 4.02 -27.52 9.46
C VAL A 351 3.32 -26.17 9.43
N GLY A 352 3.33 -25.49 8.28
CA GLY A 352 2.61 -24.23 8.07
C GLY A 352 1.09 -24.43 8.01
N GLN A 353 0.35 -23.44 8.47
CA GLN A 353 -1.10 -23.35 8.30
C GLN A 353 -1.41 -22.20 7.31
N PRO A 354 -1.47 -22.47 6.01
CA PRO A 354 -1.54 -21.41 5.01
C PRO A 354 -2.94 -20.81 4.83
N HIS A 355 -4.01 -21.53 5.18
CA HIS A 355 -5.41 -21.13 4.99
C HIS A 355 -6.30 -21.69 6.09
N LEU A 356 -7.54 -21.16 6.20
CA LEU A 356 -8.56 -21.72 7.08
C LEU A 356 -9.04 -23.08 6.55
N THR A 357 -9.54 -23.92 7.45
CA THR A 357 -10.09 -25.24 7.14
C THR A 357 -11.43 -25.42 7.84
N ALA A 358 -12.47 -25.72 7.10
CA ALA A 358 -13.81 -25.90 7.66
C ALA A 358 -13.87 -27.01 8.70
N GLY A 359 -14.45 -26.72 9.87
CA GLY A 359 -14.92 -27.72 10.85
C GLY A 359 -13.84 -28.60 11.50
N SER A 360 -12.62 -28.14 11.70
CA SER A 360 -11.47 -28.98 12.09
C SER A 360 -11.22 -29.12 13.60
N SER A 361 -11.82 -28.26 14.45
CA SER A 361 -11.64 -28.32 15.91
C SER A 361 -12.96 -28.59 16.64
N THR A 362 -12.95 -29.49 17.60
CA THR A 362 -14.09 -29.84 18.47
C THR A 362 -14.01 -29.19 19.84
N ASP A 363 -12.89 -28.56 20.18
CA ASP A 363 -12.72 -27.93 21.48
C ASP A 363 -13.63 -26.68 21.57
N PRO A 364 -14.39 -26.54 22.70
CA PRO A 364 -15.24 -25.36 22.85
C PRO A 364 -14.41 -24.10 22.98
N PRO A 365 -14.77 -23.01 22.28
CA PRO A 365 -14.08 -21.73 22.40
C PRO A 365 -14.10 -21.22 23.84
N ARG A 366 -12.99 -20.62 24.28
CA ARG A 366 -12.82 -20.11 25.64
C ARG A 366 -12.26 -18.72 25.66
N LEU A 367 -12.62 -17.98 26.69
CA LEU A 367 -11.91 -16.78 27.10
C LEU A 367 -10.59 -17.20 27.74
N TRP A 368 -9.52 -16.43 27.48
CA TRP A 368 -8.21 -16.65 28.08
C TRP A 368 -7.91 -15.51 29.06
N ILE A 369 -7.77 -15.84 30.35
CA ILE A 369 -7.59 -14.83 31.41
C ILE A 369 -6.30 -14.05 31.18
N ARG A 370 -6.42 -12.72 30.99
CA ARG A 370 -5.32 -11.81 30.65
C ARG A 370 -4.58 -12.18 29.36
N GLY A 371 -5.26 -12.83 28.43
CA GLY A 371 -4.66 -13.27 27.16
C GLY A 371 -3.64 -14.41 27.29
N ASP A 372 -3.53 -15.09 28.42
CA ASP A 372 -2.56 -16.18 28.64
C ASP A 372 -3.20 -17.53 28.25
N HIS A 373 -2.67 -18.18 27.21
CA HIS A 373 -3.16 -19.47 26.70
C HIS A 373 -3.12 -20.62 27.72
N ARG A 374 -2.39 -20.47 28.82
CA ARG A 374 -2.30 -21.44 29.92
C ARG A 374 -3.37 -21.22 31.00
N ARG A 375 -4.15 -20.15 30.88
CA ARG A 375 -5.16 -19.76 31.87
C ARG A 375 -6.56 -19.71 31.26
N PRO A 376 -7.16 -20.91 31.02
CA PRO A 376 -8.49 -20.97 30.43
C PRO A 376 -9.52 -20.39 31.41
N GLY A 377 -10.38 -19.54 30.90
CA GLY A 377 -11.56 -19.00 31.55
C GLY A 377 -12.85 -19.73 31.08
N PRO A 378 -14.00 -19.07 31.22
CA PRO A 378 -15.29 -19.62 30.81
C PRO A 378 -15.35 -19.88 29.29
N THR A 379 -16.25 -20.77 28.87
CA THR A 379 -16.57 -20.99 27.47
C THR A 379 -17.30 -19.78 26.90
N VAL A 380 -17.00 -19.44 25.63
CA VAL A 380 -17.59 -18.31 24.93
C VAL A 380 -18.21 -18.79 23.62
N ALA A 381 -19.47 -18.51 23.39
CA ALA A 381 -20.09 -18.76 22.10
C ALA A 381 -19.59 -17.77 21.03
N PRO A 382 -19.49 -18.19 19.76
CA PRO A 382 -19.24 -17.26 18.66
C PRO A 382 -20.27 -16.11 18.64
N GLY A 383 -19.85 -14.92 18.22
CA GLY A 383 -20.74 -13.76 18.16
C GLY A 383 -20.04 -12.54 17.58
N PHE A 384 -20.76 -11.42 17.54
CA PHE A 384 -20.29 -10.14 17.02
C PHE A 384 -20.00 -9.16 18.16
N PRO A 385 -19.14 -8.15 17.94
CA PRO A 385 -19.00 -7.04 18.86
C PRO A 385 -20.35 -6.34 19.10
N ARG A 386 -20.72 -6.14 20.37
CA ARG A 386 -22.04 -5.64 20.76
C ARG A 386 -22.35 -4.24 20.23
N ILE A 387 -21.34 -3.35 20.23
CA ILE A 387 -21.52 -1.97 19.85
C ILE A 387 -21.81 -1.76 18.34
N ALA A 388 -21.23 -2.60 17.50
CA ALA A 388 -21.36 -2.50 16.05
C ALA A 388 -22.50 -3.36 15.48
N SER A 389 -23.36 -3.92 16.34
CA SER A 389 -24.40 -4.86 15.91
C SER A 389 -25.68 -4.14 15.51
N PRO A 390 -26.02 -4.11 14.20
CA PRO A 390 -27.33 -3.64 13.76
C PRO A 390 -28.41 -4.56 14.32
N PRO A 391 -29.56 -3.99 14.76
CA PRO A 391 -30.65 -4.76 15.38
C PRO A 391 -31.22 -5.87 14.51
N GLN A 392 -31.06 -5.74 13.20
CA GLN A 392 -31.64 -6.65 12.20
C GLN A 392 -30.86 -7.95 12.02
N VAL A 393 -29.63 -8.06 12.56
CA VAL A 393 -28.75 -9.21 12.36
C VAL A 393 -28.23 -9.73 13.72
N PRO A 394 -29.12 -10.20 14.62
CA PRO A 394 -28.69 -10.76 15.88
C PRO A 394 -28.00 -12.11 15.66
N TRP A 395 -27.15 -12.51 16.59
CA TRP A 395 -26.61 -13.89 16.63
C TRP A 395 -27.75 -14.89 16.91
N SER A 396 -27.81 -15.99 16.16
CA SER A 396 -28.83 -17.04 16.32
C SER A 396 -28.22 -18.44 16.30
N ALA A 397 -28.97 -19.44 16.72
CA ALA A 397 -28.54 -20.85 16.68
C ALA A 397 -28.27 -21.34 15.23
N GLU A 398 -29.00 -20.84 14.24
CA GLU A 398 -28.80 -21.17 12.82
C GLU A 398 -27.46 -20.59 12.35
N ARG A 399 -27.13 -19.36 12.76
CA ARG A 399 -25.85 -18.70 12.47
C ARG A 399 -24.66 -19.41 13.13
N ALA A 400 -24.88 -20.07 14.26
CA ALA A 400 -23.88 -20.85 14.95
C ALA A 400 -23.43 -22.10 14.15
N ALA A 401 -24.23 -22.56 13.19
CA ALA A 401 -23.88 -23.70 12.32
C ALA A 401 -22.76 -23.35 11.31
N SER A 402 -22.69 -22.07 10.87
CA SER A 402 -21.65 -21.55 9.95
C SER A 402 -21.18 -20.20 10.45
N PRO A 403 -20.36 -20.14 11.50
CA PRO A 403 -20.03 -18.88 12.19
C PRO A 403 -19.35 -17.86 11.29
N ARG A 404 -18.49 -18.28 10.35
CA ARG A 404 -17.77 -17.39 9.45
C ARG A 404 -18.69 -16.79 8.38
N GLN A 405 -19.61 -17.56 7.83
CA GLN A 405 -20.63 -17.02 6.91
C GLN A 405 -21.54 -16.05 7.65
N ALA A 406 -21.94 -16.37 8.88
CA ALA A 406 -22.73 -15.46 9.71
C ALA A 406 -21.98 -14.14 10.00
N LEU A 407 -20.67 -14.19 10.22
CA LEU A 407 -19.84 -13.00 10.37
C LEU A 407 -19.87 -12.14 9.11
N VAL A 408 -19.74 -12.74 7.94
CA VAL A 408 -19.79 -11.97 6.68
C VAL A 408 -21.17 -11.35 6.47
N ASP A 409 -22.25 -12.12 6.66
CA ASP A 409 -23.61 -11.61 6.54
C ASP A 409 -23.86 -10.41 7.46
N TRP A 410 -23.27 -10.43 8.65
CA TRP A 410 -23.33 -9.30 9.58
C TRP A 410 -22.49 -8.12 9.11
N LEU A 411 -21.25 -8.35 8.64
CA LEU A 411 -20.36 -7.28 8.15
C LEU A 411 -20.94 -6.49 6.97
N VAL A 412 -21.68 -7.17 6.08
CA VAL A 412 -22.25 -6.55 4.88
C VAL A 412 -23.74 -6.28 4.98
N ALA A 413 -24.29 -6.41 6.19
CA ALA A 413 -25.73 -6.18 6.42
C ALA A 413 -26.10 -4.73 6.10
N PRO A 414 -27.31 -4.50 5.53
CA PRO A 414 -27.82 -3.16 5.33
C PRO A 414 -27.81 -2.34 6.64
N GLY A 415 -27.30 -1.11 6.57
CA GLY A 415 -27.18 -0.24 7.74
C GLY A 415 -26.03 -0.61 8.70
N HIS A 416 -25.16 -1.60 8.38
CA HIS A 416 -23.97 -1.86 9.18
C HIS A 416 -23.10 -0.59 9.28
N PRO A 417 -22.72 -0.16 10.51
CA PRO A 417 -22.16 1.17 10.70
C PRO A 417 -20.72 1.33 10.15
N LEU A 418 -19.96 0.25 10.03
CA LEU A 418 -18.50 0.34 9.85
C LEU A 418 -18.01 -0.09 8.48
N THR A 419 -18.34 -1.28 8.00
CA THR A 419 -17.66 -1.94 6.86
C THR A 419 -17.60 -1.06 5.61
N ALA A 420 -18.71 -0.45 5.21
CA ALA A 420 -18.75 0.40 4.02
C ALA A 420 -17.99 1.73 4.25
N ARG A 421 -18.12 2.34 5.45
CA ARG A 421 -17.36 3.55 5.82
C ARG A 421 -15.86 3.32 5.81
N VAL A 422 -15.41 2.20 6.36
CA VAL A 422 -13.99 1.82 6.40
C VAL A 422 -13.42 1.72 5.00
N MET A 423 -14.11 1.03 4.09
CA MET A 423 -13.61 0.85 2.72
C MET A 423 -13.68 2.15 1.90
N ALA A 424 -14.76 2.92 2.03
CA ALA A 424 -14.90 4.22 1.39
C ALA A 424 -13.81 5.20 1.86
N ASN A 425 -13.53 5.26 3.17
CA ASN A 425 -12.47 6.09 3.73
C ASN A 425 -11.08 5.68 3.24
N ARG A 426 -10.80 4.39 3.09
CA ARG A 426 -9.53 3.89 2.55
C ARG A 426 -9.35 4.24 1.10
N LEU A 427 -10.36 4.02 0.24
CA LEU A 427 -10.29 4.41 -1.16
C LEU A 427 -10.03 5.91 -1.30
N TRP A 428 -10.73 6.73 -0.51
CA TRP A 428 -10.46 8.15 -0.46
C TRP A 428 -9.02 8.47 -0.04
N ALA A 429 -8.54 7.84 1.04
CA ALA A 429 -7.18 8.03 1.54
C ALA A 429 -6.10 7.61 0.52
N TRP A 430 -6.33 6.55 -0.22
CA TRP A 430 -5.41 6.08 -1.24
C TRP A 430 -5.34 7.03 -2.43
N HIS A 431 -6.46 7.66 -2.84
CA HIS A 431 -6.48 8.67 -3.90
C HIS A 431 -5.90 10.02 -3.48
N PHE A 432 -6.24 10.50 -2.27
CA PHE A 432 -5.87 11.84 -1.81
C PHE A 432 -4.69 11.86 -0.82
N GLY A 433 -4.20 10.72 -0.39
CA GLY A 433 -3.08 10.61 0.56
C GLY A 433 -3.46 10.79 2.02
N GLN A 434 -4.71 11.16 2.31
CA GLN A 434 -5.30 11.20 3.65
C GLN A 434 -6.80 10.87 3.58
N GLY A 435 -7.31 10.20 4.62
CA GLY A 435 -8.73 9.86 4.71
C GLY A 435 -9.61 11.03 5.14
N LEU A 436 -10.92 10.91 4.92
CA LEU A 436 -11.91 11.80 5.53
C LEU A 436 -11.88 11.64 7.06
N CYS A 437 -11.69 10.40 7.55
CA CYS A 437 -11.17 10.10 8.88
C CYS A 437 -9.68 9.77 8.74
N GLN A 438 -8.82 10.46 9.49
CA GLN A 438 -7.36 10.38 9.31
C GLN A 438 -6.75 9.04 9.70
N THR A 439 -7.45 8.22 10.47
CA THR A 439 -7.04 6.87 10.90
C THR A 439 -7.86 5.79 10.22
N PRO A 440 -7.49 5.31 9.01
CA PRO A 440 -8.34 4.42 8.21
C PRO A 440 -8.60 3.02 8.80
N SER A 441 -7.92 2.63 9.86
CA SER A 441 -8.14 1.38 10.61
C SER A 441 -8.50 1.60 12.08
N ASP A 442 -8.84 2.85 12.44
CA ASP A 442 -9.31 3.21 13.77
C ASP A 442 -10.34 4.34 13.64
N LEU A 443 -11.62 3.95 13.57
CA LEU A 443 -12.77 4.85 13.54
C LEU A 443 -13.40 5.02 14.93
N GLY A 444 -12.84 4.34 15.94
CA GLY A 444 -13.30 4.39 17.33
C GLY A 444 -13.07 5.74 18.00
N VAL A 445 -13.26 5.77 19.32
CA VAL A 445 -13.18 6.99 20.13
C VAL A 445 -11.81 7.67 20.04
N MET A 446 -10.73 6.88 19.83
CA MET A 446 -9.38 7.40 19.66
C MET A 446 -9.00 7.66 18.20
N GLY A 447 -9.95 7.45 17.29
CA GLY A 447 -9.78 7.74 15.88
C GLY A 447 -9.42 9.19 15.60
N GLY A 448 -8.74 9.43 14.47
CA GLY A 448 -8.37 10.78 14.02
C GLY A 448 -9.60 11.62 13.68
N PRO A 449 -9.44 12.93 13.54
CA PRO A 449 -10.54 13.82 13.23
C PRO A 449 -11.23 13.45 11.91
N LEU A 450 -12.55 13.58 11.90
CA LEU A 450 -13.40 13.38 10.74
C LEU A 450 -13.69 14.75 10.09
N THR A 451 -13.21 14.94 8.86
CA THR A 451 -13.29 16.25 8.19
C THR A 451 -14.63 16.51 7.52
N HIS A 452 -15.21 15.49 6.89
CA HIS A 452 -16.45 15.55 6.12
C HIS A 452 -17.33 14.32 6.45
N PRO A 453 -18.04 14.32 7.58
CA PRO A 453 -18.84 13.17 8.02
C PRO A 453 -19.90 12.76 7.00
N GLU A 454 -20.66 13.72 6.49
CA GLU A 454 -21.72 13.46 5.52
C GLU A 454 -21.18 12.91 4.19
N LEU A 455 -20.02 13.40 3.71
CA LEU A 455 -19.39 12.85 2.52
C LEU A 455 -18.95 11.39 2.73
N LEU A 456 -18.41 11.06 3.91
CA LEU A 456 -18.02 9.68 4.22
C LEU A 456 -19.24 8.75 4.18
N ASP A 457 -20.35 9.15 4.82
CA ASP A 457 -21.58 8.37 4.82
C ASP A 457 -22.17 8.24 3.42
N TRP A 458 -22.15 9.32 2.64
CA TRP A 458 -22.62 9.30 1.26
C TRP A 458 -21.79 8.34 0.39
N LEU A 459 -20.45 8.38 0.47
CA LEU A 459 -19.58 7.45 -0.25
C LEU A 459 -19.77 5.99 0.20
N ALA A 460 -19.98 5.77 1.49
CA ALA A 460 -20.27 4.44 2.02
C ALA A 460 -21.61 3.89 1.49
N CYS A 461 -22.65 4.75 1.38
CA CYS A 461 -23.91 4.40 0.73
C CYS A 461 -23.74 4.16 -0.77
N GLU A 462 -22.93 5.00 -1.48
CA GLU A 462 -22.63 4.78 -2.90
C GLU A 462 -21.94 3.43 -3.14
N LEU A 463 -21.09 2.98 -2.22
CA LEU A 463 -20.48 1.66 -2.29
C LEU A 463 -21.52 0.55 -2.06
N ALA A 464 -22.25 0.60 -0.94
CA ALA A 464 -23.15 -0.47 -0.53
C ALA A 464 -24.37 -0.62 -1.47
N GLU A 465 -25.03 0.48 -1.80
CA GLU A 465 -26.19 0.50 -2.69
C GLU A 465 -25.81 0.38 -4.18
N GLY A 466 -24.57 0.73 -4.53
CA GLY A 466 -24.00 0.60 -5.87
C GLY A 466 -23.51 -0.82 -6.21
N GLY A 467 -23.96 -1.84 -5.48
CA GLY A 467 -23.58 -3.24 -5.72
C GLY A 467 -22.18 -3.59 -5.24
N TRP A 468 -21.64 -2.84 -4.30
CA TRP A 468 -20.31 -3.04 -3.72
C TRP A 468 -19.16 -3.00 -4.73
N SER A 469 -19.38 -2.38 -5.92
CA SER A 469 -18.35 -2.23 -6.95
C SER A 469 -17.29 -1.22 -6.54
N LEU A 470 -16.05 -1.69 -6.41
CA LEU A 470 -14.91 -0.83 -6.11
C LEU A 470 -14.55 0.03 -7.33
N LYS A 471 -14.60 -0.51 -8.55
CA LYS A 471 -14.32 0.26 -9.78
C LYS A 471 -15.31 1.40 -9.97
N ARG A 472 -16.60 1.19 -9.62
CA ARG A 472 -17.59 2.26 -9.65
C ARG A 472 -17.23 3.38 -8.67
N LEU A 473 -16.78 3.05 -7.46
CA LEU A 473 -16.39 4.07 -6.46
C LEU A 473 -15.10 4.78 -6.87
N HIS A 474 -14.10 4.08 -7.41
CA HIS A 474 -12.93 4.69 -8.03
C HIS A 474 -13.33 5.68 -9.13
N ARG A 475 -14.19 5.24 -10.07
CA ARG A 475 -14.68 6.09 -11.14
C ARG A 475 -15.33 7.37 -10.59
N LEU A 476 -16.20 7.25 -9.60
CA LEU A 476 -16.89 8.36 -8.96
C LEU A 476 -15.91 9.38 -8.37
N ILE A 477 -14.86 8.90 -7.70
CA ILE A 477 -13.84 9.75 -7.09
C ILE A 477 -13.01 10.45 -8.16
N VAL A 478 -12.46 9.72 -9.13
CA VAL A 478 -11.52 10.29 -10.10
C VAL A 478 -12.18 11.18 -11.16
N THR A 479 -13.51 11.04 -11.37
CA THR A 479 -14.28 11.94 -12.25
C THR A 479 -14.77 13.21 -11.54
N SER A 480 -14.66 13.29 -10.20
CA SER A 480 -15.07 14.48 -9.46
C SER A 480 -14.20 15.69 -9.80
N ALA A 481 -14.79 16.89 -9.74
CA ALA A 481 -14.02 18.13 -9.87
C ALA A 481 -12.95 18.24 -8.77
N THR A 482 -13.22 17.70 -7.59
CA THR A 482 -12.27 17.64 -6.47
C THR A 482 -10.97 16.91 -6.81
N TYR A 483 -11.05 15.77 -7.49
CA TYR A 483 -9.87 15.04 -7.96
C TYR A 483 -9.15 15.75 -9.11
N ARG A 484 -9.90 16.43 -9.98
CA ARG A 484 -9.40 17.11 -11.19
C ARG A 484 -8.78 18.47 -10.89
N ARG A 485 -8.85 18.99 -9.67
CA ARG A 485 -8.28 20.28 -9.28
C ARG A 485 -6.77 20.34 -9.49
N ALA A 486 -6.28 21.56 -9.77
CA ALA A 486 -4.85 21.82 -9.77
C ALA A 486 -4.27 21.69 -8.35
N GLY A 487 -3.05 21.17 -8.24
CA GLY A 487 -2.29 21.14 -6.99
C GLY A 487 -1.49 22.42 -6.75
N GLN A 488 -1.12 23.10 -7.85
CA GLN A 488 -0.30 24.31 -7.89
C GLN A 488 -0.83 25.26 -8.96
N VAL A 489 -0.44 26.51 -8.88
CA VAL A 489 -0.72 27.46 -9.97
C VAL A 489 0.16 27.11 -11.16
N VAL A 490 -0.45 26.80 -12.27
CA VAL A 490 0.26 26.54 -13.53
C VAL A 490 0.40 27.88 -14.26
N ASP A 491 1.63 28.34 -14.46
CA ASP A 491 1.90 29.58 -15.20
C ASP A 491 1.24 29.55 -16.59
N ALA A 492 0.53 30.63 -16.90
CA ALA A 492 -0.14 30.82 -18.19
C ALA A 492 0.82 30.74 -19.40
N ALA A 493 2.12 30.97 -19.19
CA ALA A 493 3.15 30.87 -20.20
C ALA A 493 3.36 29.41 -20.71
N ALA A 494 3.13 28.39 -19.87
CA ALA A 494 3.16 26.98 -20.28
C ALA A 494 1.96 26.57 -21.15
N LYS A 495 0.97 27.45 -21.35
CA LYS A 495 -0.23 27.22 -22.18
C LYS A 495 -0.02 27.47 -23.67
N SER A 496 1.13 28.03 -24.11
CA SER A 496 1.30 28.49 -25.48
C SER A 496 1.66 27.43 -26.54
N ASP A 497 1.95 26.19 -26.12
CA ASP A 497 2.27 25.10 -27.06
C ASP A 497 1.07 24.19 -27.39
N ALA A 498 -0.11 24.45 -26.81
CA ALA A 498 -1.34 23.80 -27.27
C ALA A 498 -1.86 24.57 -28.48
N ALA A 499 -1.91 23.90 -29.64
CA ALA A 499 -2.60 24.40 -30.82
C ALA A 499 -3.97 24.97 -30.41
N ALA A 500 -4.23 26.22 -30.75
CA ALA A 500 -5.37 26.99 -30.32
C ALA A 500 -6.71 26.32 -30.64
N GLY A 501 -7.16 25.45 -29.77
CA GLY A 501 -8.54 25.02 -29.68
C GLY A 501 -9.28 26.04 -28.83
N THR A 502 -10.27 26.69 -29.43
CA THR A 502 -11.18 27.62 -28.72
C THR A 502 -11.79 26.88 -27.51
N PRO A 503 -11.69 27.41 -26.29
CA PRO A 503 -12.32 26.76 -25.13
C PRO A 503 -13.82 26.62 -25.34
N PRO A 504 -14.45 25.53 -24.82
CA PRO A 504 -15.89 25.37 -24.94
C PRO A 504 -16.61 26.56 -24.29
N PRO A 505 -17.71 27.03 -24.90
CA PRO A 505 -18.44 28.21 -24.42
C PRO A 505 -19.00 27.95 -23.01
N GLY A 506 -18.67 28.82 -22.07
CA GLY A 506 -19.19 28.80 -20.69
C GLY A 506 -18.16 28.69 -19.57
N ARG A 507 -16.87 28.42 -19.85
CA ARG A 507 -15.80 28.47 -18.83
C ARG A 507 -15.29 29.91 -18.66
N VAL A 508 -15.51 30.46 -17.48
CA VAL A 508 -14.81 31.66 -17.02
C VAL A 508 -13.35 31.26 -16.78
N GLN A 509 -12.43 31.70 -17.63
CA GLN A 509 -11.00 31.57 -17.35
C GLN A 509 -10.66 32.55 -16.22
N GLU A 510 -10.50 32.05 -15.00
CA GLU A 510 -9.90 32.82 -13.91
C GLU A 510 -8.46 33.18 -14.29
N SER A 511 -8.06 34.42 -13.98
CA SER A 511 -6.70 34.87 -14.30
C SER A 511 -5.66 34.09 -13.48
N ALA A 512 -4.43 33.97 -13.97
CA ALA A 512 -3.35 33.34 -13.20
C ALA A 512 -3.12 34.04 -11.85
N THR A 513 -3.38 35.35 -11.79
CA THR A 513 -3.31 36.17 -10.57
C THR A 513 -4.40 35.75 -9.55
N ASP A 514 -5.61 35.48 -10.03
CA ASP A 514 -6.72 35.04 -9.15
C ASP A 514 -6.43 33.65 -8.59
N GLN A 515 -5.91 32.73 -9.41
CA GLN A 515 -5.51 31.38 -8.98
C GLN A 515 -4.36 31.41 -7.95
N ALA A 516 -3.38 32.29 -8.12
CA ALA A 516 -2.28 32.48 -7.17
C ALA A 516 -2.79 33.03 -5.82
N SER A 517 -3.74 33.96 -5.85
CA SER A 517 -4.36 34.50 -4.65
C SER A 517 -5.19 33.46 -3.91
N LEU A 518 -5.95 32.63 -4.65
CA LEU A 518 -6.71 31.50 -4.08
C LEU A 518 -5.79 30.45 -3.45
N LEU A 519 -4.69 30.09 -4.13
CA LEU A 519 -3.72 29.14 -3.57
C LEU A 519 -3.10 29.69 -2.27
N ALA A 520 -2.73 30.97 -2.24
CA ALA A 520 -2.19 31.62 -1.03
C ALA A 520 -3.21 31.55 0.13
N ALA A 521 -4.48 31.84 -0.11
CA ALA A 521 -5.54 31.76 0.88
C ALA A 521 -5.78 30.32 1.38
N LEU A 522 -5.72 29.32 0.48
CA LEU A 522 -5.82 27.90 0.83
C LEU A 522 -4.63 27.44 1.67
N LEU A 523 -3.42 27.85 1.33
CA LEU A 523 -2.21 27.49 2.09
C LEU A 523 -2.18 28.16 3.48
N GLU A 524 -2.73 29.35 3.62
CA GLU A 524 -2.82 30.06 4.90
C GLU A 524 -3.86 29.44 5.84
N LYS A 525 -5.06 29.13 5.32
CA LYS A 525 -6.19 28.66 6.15
C LYS A 525 -6.28 27.14 6.28
N ASP A 526 -5.81 26.41 5.26
CA ASP A 526 -5.84 24.94 5.19
C ASP A 526 -4.49 24.39 4.68
N PRO A 527 -3.40 24.56 5.46
CA PRO A 527 -2.05 24.15 5.05
C PRO A 527 -2.00 22.63 4.77
N ASP A 528 -2.72 21.82 5.55
CA ASP A 528 -2.76 20.36 5.44
C ASP A 528 -3.73 19.88 4.36
N ASN A 529 -4.43 20.80 3.68
CA ASN A 529 -5.45 20.48 2.67
C ASN A 529 -6.54 19.53 3.16
N ALA A 530 -6.94 19.67 4.43
CA ALA A 530 -7.98 18.86 5.06
C ALA A 530 -9.37 19.09 4.46
N TRP A 531 -9.56 20.21 3.74
CA TRP A 531 -10.83 20.55 3.06
C TRP A 531 -10.78 20.34 1.54
N TYR A 532 -9.68 19.75 1.01
CA TYR A 532 -9.53 19.36 -0.40
C TYR A 532 -9.75 20.49 -1.40
N GLY A 533 -9.38 21.75 -1.05
CA GLY A 533 -9.47 22.91 -1.93
C GLY A 533 -8.54 22.86 -3.14
N ARG A 534 -7.51 22.04 -3.07
CA ARG A 534 -6.52 21.75 -4.11
C ARG A 534 -6.23 20.26 -4.18
N PHE A 535 -5.64 19.76 -5.29
CA PHE A 535 -5.14 18.38 -5.30
C PHE A 535 -3.86 18.28 -4.46
N PRO A 536 -3.72 17.26 -3.59
CA PRO A 536 -2.52 17.11 -2.78
C PRO A 536 -1.35 16.59 -3.62
N ARG A 537 -0.20 17.26 -3.56
CA ARG A 537 1.03 16.74 -4.13
C ARG A 537 1.49 15.53 -3.32
N ARG A 538 1.68 14.37 -3.99
CA ARG A 538 2.04 13.11 -3.33
C ARG A 538 3.31 12.52 -3.95
N ARG A 539 4.23 12.02 -3.10
CA ARG A 539 5.31 11.17 -3.56
C ARG A 539 4.75 9.79 -3.94
N LEU A 540 5.21 9.25 -5.06
CA LEU A 540 4.92 7.87 -5.49
C LEU A 540 5.55 6.87 -4.51
N GLU A 541 4.96 5.69 -4.42
CA GLU A 541 5.48 4.56 -3.66
C GLU A 541 6.65 3.90 -4.41
N GLY A 542 7.53 3.21 -3.67
CA GLY A 542 8.73 2.60 -4.24
C GLY A 542 8.45 1.64 -5.38
N GLU A 543 7.36 0.87 -5.30
CA GLU A 543 6.90 -0.03 -6.34
C GLU A 543 6.50 0.73 -7.62
N THR A 544 5.74 1.81 -7.47
CA THR A 544 5.33 2.67 -8.59
C THR A 544 6.52 3.38 -9.23
N ILE A 545 7.48 3.87 -8.42
CA ILE A 545 8.72 4.48 -8.93
C ILE A 545 9.51 3.47 -9.77
N ARG A 546 9.70 2.25 -9.25
CA ARG A 546 10.41 1.19 -9.99
C ARG A 546 9.69 0.82 -11.29
N ASP A 547 8.38 0.61 -11.22
CA ASP A 547 7.59 0.24 -12.40
C ASP A 547 7.56 1.35 -13.43
N ALA A 548 7.49 2.61 -13.01
CA ALA A 548 7.60 3.77 -13.90
C ALA A 548 8.99 3.85 -14.57
N MET A 549 10.09 3.64 -13.82
CA MET A 549 11.43 3.56 -14.41
C MET A 549 11.55 2.48 -15.48
N LEU A 550 11.04 1.29 -15.20
CA LEU A 550 11.04 0.16 -16.15
C LEU A 550 10.17 0.47 -17.38
N SER A 551 9.02 1.11 -17.19
CA SER A 551 8.10 1.49 -18.28
C SER A 551 8.71 2.51 -19.22
N VAL A 552 9.23 3.64 -18.70
CA VAL A 552 9.79 4.70 -19.56
C VAL A 552 11.06 4.28 -20.27
N SER A 553 11.85 3.38 -19.66
CA SER A 553 13.05 2.81 -20.25
C SER A 553 12.77 1.70 -21.27
N GLY A 554 11.55 1.14 -21.28
CA GLY A 554 11.16 0.02 -22.14
C GLY A 554 11.62 -1.35 -21.62
N LEU A 555 12.07 -1.44 -20.38
CA LEU A 555 12.48 -2.69 -19.74
C LEU A 555 11.32 -3.48 -19.14
N LEU A 556 10.16 -2.85 -18.91
CA LEU A 556 9.04 -3.47 -18.20
C LEU A 556 8.52 -4.71 -18.94
N VAL A 557 8.52 -5.83 -18.23
CA VAL A 557 7.95 -7.10 -18.68
C VAL A 557 6.54 -7.26 -18.12
N GLN A 558 5.55 -7.36 -18.99
CA GLN A 558 4.11 -7.42 -18.67
C GLN A 558 3.60 -8.86 -18.53
N GLU A 559 4.30 -9.70 -17.79
CA GLU A 559 3.82 -11.04 -17.46
C GLU A 559 3.04 -11.01 -16.14
N VAL A 560 1.81 -11.51 -16.17
CA VAL A 560 0.89 -11.50 -15.03
C VAL A 560 0.98 -12.80 -14.25
N GLY A 561 0.90 -12.73 -12.91
CA GLY A 561 0.75 -13.89 -12.03
C GLY A 561 2.02 -14.75 -11.84
N GLY A 562 1.85 -15.89 -11.16
CA GLY A 562 2.90 -16.85 -10.91
C GLY A 562 3.74 -16.59 -9.66
N SER A 563 4.75 -17.44 -9.43
CA SER A 563 5.61 -17.34 -8.24
C SER A 563 6.37 -16.01 -8.17
N GLY A 564 6.78 -15.62 -6.97
CA GLY A 564 7.59 -14.43 -6.75
C GLY A 564 8.97 -14.54 -7.44
N VAL A 565 9.41 -13.45 -8.06
CA VAL A 565 10.71 -13.35 -8.75
C VAL A 565 11.70 -12.57 -7.90
N MET A 566 12.98 -12.90 -8.03
CA MET A 566 14.07 -12.30 -7.25
C MET A 566 15.07 -11.61 -8.20
N PRO A 567 15.02 -10.27 -8.36
CA PRO A 567 16.08 -9.56 -9.07
C PRO A 567 17.38 -9.56 -8.27
N PRO A 568 18.54 -9.26 -8.89
CA PRO A 568 19.79 -9.10 -8.17
C PRO A 568 19.71 -8.06 -7.06
N LEU A 569 20.41 -8.30 -5.97
CA LEU A 569 20.61 -7.35 -4.87
C LEU A 569 22.07 -6.87 -4.86
N PRO A 570 22.36 -5.70 -4.26
CA PRO A 570 23.74 -5.24 -4.04
C PRO A 570 24.57 -6.31 -3.33
N ALA A 571 25.82 -6.50 -3.77
CA ALA A 571 26.72 -7.54 -3.26
C ALA A 571 26.95 -7.42 -1.74
N GLU A 572 27.04 -6.19 -1.23
CA GLU A 572 27.20 -5.88 0.18
C GLU A 572 26.02 -6.41 1.00
N LEU A 573 24.79 -6.25 0.50
CA LEU A 573 23.60 -6.76 1.15
C LEU A 573 23.56 -8.29 1.11
N VAL A 574 23.87 -8.90 -0.05
CA VAL A 574 23.91 -10.36 -0.20
C VAL A 574 24.90 -10.97 0.78
N GLY A 575 26.04 -10.29 1.02
CA GLY A 575 27.07 -10.73 1.99
C GLY A 575 26.58 -10.79 3.44
N THR A 576 25.49 -10.10 3.79
CA THR A 576 24.91 -10.12 5.15
C THR A 576 23.83 -11.20 5.32
N LEU A 577 23.37 -11.81 4.23
CA LEU A 577 22.30 -12.80 4.25
C LEU A 577 22.84 -14.21 4.53
N LEU A 578 22.00 -15.05 5.12
CA LEU A 578 22.28 -16.47 5.19
C LEU A 578 22.30 -17.06 3.77
N LYS A 579 23.19 -18.03 3.55
CA LYS A 579 23.37 -18.66 2.24
C LYS A 579 22.02 -19.11 1.65
N GLY A 580 21.70 -18.62 0.43
CA GLY A 580 20.51 -18.92 -0.34
C GLY A 580 19.21 -18.28 0.17
N GLN A 581 19.25 -17.30 1.07
CA GLN A 581 18.05 -16.51 1.42
C GLN A 581 17.56 -15.66 0.24
N TRP A 582 18.47 -15.30 -0.67
CA TRP A 582 18.12 -14.60 -1.90
C TRP A 582 18.95 -15.14 -3.05
N THR A 583 18.29 -15.80 -3.99
CA THR A 583 18.93 -16.33 -5.21
C THR A 583 18.25 -15.66 -6.40
N PRO A 584 18.96 -14.84 -7.18
CA PRO A 584 18.35 -14.18 -8.33
C PRO A 584 17.72 -15.18 -9.30
N SER A 585 16.54 -14.81 -9.84
CA SER A 585 15.86 -15.59 -10.88
C SER A 585 16.77 -15.76 -12.09
N ARG A 586 16.77 -16.96 -12.68
CA ARG A 586 17.68 -17.29 -13.80
C ARG A 586 17.35 -16.53 -15.08
N ARG A 587 16.08 -16.33 -15.36
CA ARG A 587 15.61 -15.60 -16.53
C ARG A 587 15.73 -14.10 -16.30
N GLN A 588 16.56 -13.43 -17.07
CA GLN A 588 16.78 -11.98 -16.93
C GLN A 588 15.48 -11.16 -17.05
N ALA A 589 14.55 -11.59 -17.90
CA ALA A 589 13.24 -10.94 -18.04
C ALA A 589 12.47 -10.87 -16.71
N ASP A 590 12.65 -11.85 -15.81
CA ASP A 590 12.00 -11.85 -14.49
C ASP A 590 12.45 -10.69 -13.61
N HIS A 591 13.68 -10.19 -13.79
CA HIS A 591 14.19 -9.06 -13.04
C HIS A 591 13.46 -7.75 -13.35
N TYR A 592 12.76 -7.68 -14.47
CA TYR A 592 12.05 -6.50 -14.98
C TYR A 592 10.52 -6.64 -14.94
N ARG A 593 9.99 -7.67 -14.32
CA ARG A 593 8.54 -7.79 -14.06
C ARG A 593 8.07 -6.70 -13.10
N ARG A 594 6.76 -6.42 -13.08
CA ARG A 594 6.15 -5.47 -12.17
C ARG A 594 6.51 -5.77 -10.71
N SER A 595 6.64 -4.73 -9.93
CA SER A 595 7.09 -4.76 -8.52
C SER A 595 6.23 -5.65 -7.62
N ILE A 596 4.94 -5.78 -7.91
CA ILE A 596 4.04 -6.67 -7.16
C ILE A 596 4.43 -8.15 -7.25
N TYR A 597 5.16 -8.54 -8.29
CA TYR A 597 5.64 -9.92 -8.49
C TYR A 597 7.01 -10.18 -7.88
N LEU A 598 7.68 -9.18 -7.29
CA LEU A 598 8.91 -9.43 -6.57
C LEU A 598 8.62 -10.26 -5.32
N PHE A 599 9.54 -11.20 -5.03
CA PHE A 599 9.43 -12.07 -3.86
C PHE A 599 9.38 -11.24 -2.57
N ALA A 600 8.24 -11.27 -1.91
CA ALA A 600 7.98 -10.51 -0.69
C ALA A 600 8.51 -11.26 0.54
N ARG A 601 9.79 -11.03 0.88
CA ARG A 601 10.39 -11.58 2.09
C ARG A 601 10.10 -10.69 3.29
N ARG A 602 9.67 -11.27 4.42
CA ARG A 602 9.26 -10.49 5.59
C ARG A 602 10.45 -9.82 6.27
N ASN A 603 11.54 -10.55 6.45
CA ASN A 603 12.74 -10.03 7.10
C ASN A 603 13.73 -9.34 6.15
N LEU A 604 13.43 -9.26 4.86
CA LEU A 604 14.28 -8.62 3.85
C LEU A 604 13.42 -7.91 2.82
N ARG A 605 13.21 -6.62 2.99
CA ARG A 605 12.57 -5.78 1.99
C ARG A 605 13.53 -5.46 0.85
N TYR A 606 13.02 -5.40 -0.38
CA TYR A 606 13.82 -4.94 -1.51
C TYR A 606 14.31 -3.50 -1.24
N PRO A 607 15.61 -3.17 -1.43
CA PRO A 607 16.20 -1.91 -0.94
C PRO A 607 15.47 -0.64 -1.38
N LEU A 608 15.03 -0.58 -2.64
CA LEU A 608 14.26 0.55 -3.14
C LEU A 608 12.93 0.70 -2.38
N PHE A 609 12.23 -0.39 -2.14
CA PHE A 609 10.94 -0.35 -1.45
C PHE A 609 11.10 0.04 0.03
N GLU A 610 12.14 -0.47 0.69
CA GLU A 610 12.46 -0.10 2.08
C GLU A 610 12.79 1.39 2.20
N ALA A 611 13.63 1.92 1.31
CA ALA A 611 13.98 3.33 1.29
C ALA A 611 12.77 4.24 1.02
N PHE A 612 11.73 3.73 0.32
CA PHE A 612 10.51 4.45 -0.01
C PHE A 612 9.30 4.00 0.84
N ASP A 613 9.55 3.61 2.09
CA ASP A 613 8.56 3.43 3.15
C ASP A 613 7.59 2.24 2.97
N ARG A 614 7.98 1.17 2.25
CA ARG A 614 7.18 -0.05 2.23
C ARG A 614 7.08 -0.65 3.64
N PRO A 615 5.87 -1.01 4.13
CA PRO A 615 5.71 -1.64 5.44
C PRO A 615 6.41 -3.00 5.52
N ASP A 616 6.69 -3.44 6.73
CA ASP A 616 7.42 -4.70 7.00
C ASP A 616 6.54 -5.97 6.92
N ALA A 617 5.25 -5.81 6.65
CA ALA A 617 4.25 -6.87 6.60
C ALA A 617 4.04 -7.66 7.92
N ASN A 618 4.56 -7.18 9.06
CA ASN A 618 4.31 -7.79 10.38
C ASN A 618 2.97 -7.35 10.97
N ALA A 619 2.45 -6.21 10.55
CA ALA A 619 1.16 -5.69 10.95
C ALA A 619 0.39 -5.16 9.73
N SER A 620 -0.94 -5.07 9.86
CA SER A 620 -1.80 -4.48 8.83
C SER A 620 -1.47 -2.99 8.65
N CYS A 621 -1.25 -2.56 7.41
CA CYS A 621 -0.94 -1.18 7.07
C CYS A 621 -2.04 -0.58 6.17
N PRO A 622 -2.93 0.26 6.71
CA PRO A 622 -4.03 0.85 5.93
C PRO A 622 -3.61 2.01 5.05
N LEU A 623 -2.55 2.73 5.43
CA LEU A 623 -1.98 3.85 4.71
C LEU A 623 -0.50 3.95 5.06
N ARG A 624 0.35 3.95 4.04
CA ARG A 624 1.80 4.05 4.23
C ARG A 624 2.21 5.45 4.68
N GLY A 625 3.18 5.51 5.59
CA GLY A 625 3.91 6.74 5.87
C GLY A 625 4.68 7.21 4.63
N ARG A 626 5.02 8.50 4.58
CA ARG A 626 5.83 9.08 3.50
C ARG A 626 6.93 9.93 4.11
N SER A 627 8.15 9.42 4.09
CA SER A 627 9.34 10.15 4.51
C SER A 627 10.01 10.84 3.31
N THR A 628 10.79 11.87 3.57
CA THR A 628 11.69 12.49 2.58
C THR A 628 13.07 12.55 3.20
N ILE A 629 13.94 11.62 2.80
CA ILE A 629 15.27 11.44 3.39
C ILE A 629 16.34 11.36 2.29
N ALA A 630 17.55 11.82 2.59
CA ALA A 630 18.67 11.81 1.65
C ALA A 630 19.01 10.41 1.07
N PRO A 631 18.89 9.29 1.79
CA PRO A 631 19.11 7.96 1.22
C PRO A 631 18.26 7.63 0.00
N GLN A 632 17.04 8.19 -0.13
CA GLN A 632 16.18 7.99 -1.30
C GLN A 632 16.84 8.54 -2.58
N ALA A 633 17.30 9.78 -2.54
CA ALA A 633 17.98 10.40 -3.68
C ALA A 633 19.31 9.71 -3.99
N LEU A 634 20.08 9.31 -2.97
CA LEU A 634 21.34 8.59 -3.14
C LEU A 634 21.11 7.22 -3.78
N LEU A 635 20.08 6.50 -3.36
CA LEU A 635 19.75 5.20 -3.94
C LEU A 635 19.33 5.33 -5.41
N MET A 636 18.49 6.33 -5.73
CA MET A 636 18.06 6.61 -7.11
C MET A 636 19.23 7.02 -8.01
N LEU A 637 20.27 7.67 -7.49
CA LEU A 637 21.45 8.06 -8.26
C LEU A 637 22.46 6.94 -8.45
N ASN A 638 22.60 6.01 -7.48
CA ASN A 638 23.72 5.09 -7.42
C ASN A 638 23.31 3.62 -7.62
N SER A 639 22.01 3.29 -7.71
CA SER A 639 21.62 1.88 -7.88
C SER A 639 21.84 1.40 -9.31
N ASP A 640 22.24 0.14 -9.46
CA ASP A 640 22.38 -0.53 -10.75
C ASP A 640 21.08 -0.49 -11.56
N LEU A 641 19.94 -0.61 -10.88
CA LEU A 641 18.62 -0.51 -11.51
C LEU A 641 18.41 0.86 -12.17
N SER A 642 18.71 1.94 -11.45
CA SER A 642 18.53 3.31 -11.98
C SER A 642 19.47 3.57 -13.14
N LEU A 643 20.73 3.12 -13.04
CA LEU A 643 21.70 3.26 -14.12
C LEU A 643 21.28 2.46 -15.35
N THR A 644 20.87 1.20 -15.18
CA THR A 644 20.36 0.35 -16.28
C THR A 644 19.13 0.98 -16.94
N ALA A 645 18.18 1.48 -16.16
CA ALA A 645 17.01 2.18 -16.69
C ALA A 645 17.41 3.45 -17.47
N ALA A 646 18.38 4.22 -16.98
CA ALA A 646 18.90 5.40 -17.67
C ALA A 646 19.59 5.07 -19.00
N GLN A 647 20.37 3.97 -19.06
CA GLN A 647 21.01 3.49 -20.29
C GLN A 647 19.97 3.09 -21.34
N HIS A 648 18.94 2.35 -20.93
CA HIS A 648 17.87 1.92 -21.85
C HIS A 648 16.97 3.09 -22.28
N LEU A 649 16.64 4.01 -21.37
CA LEU A 649 15.90 5.22 -21.71
C LEU A 649 16.67 6.07 -22.73
N ALA A 650 17.97 6.29 -22.50
CA ALA A 650 18.82 7.02 -23.43
C ALA A 650 18.88 6.33 -24.80
N GLY A 651 19.07 4.99 -24.82
CA GLY A 651 19.09 4.20 -26.05
C GLY A 651 17.79 4.33 -26.84
N ARG A 652 16.65 4.21 -26.14
CA ARG A 652 15.31 4.36 -26.75
C ARG A 652 15.08 5.73 -27.34
N VAL A 653 15.34 6.78 -26.56
CA VAL A 653 15.15 8.18 -26.97
C VAL A 653 16.02 8.53 -28.20
N LEU A 654 17.27 8.09 -28.17
CA LEU A 654 18.21 8.33 -29.28
C LEU A 654 17.85 7.55 -30.52
N ALA A 655 17.55 6.26 -30.41
CA ALA A 655 17.14 5.43 -31.55
C ALA A 655 15.91 6.02 -32.28
N GLU A 656 14.88 6.40 -31.52
CA GLU A 656 13.66 7.02 -32.08
C GLU A 656 13.94 8.40 -32.72
N SER A 657 14.98 9.13 -32.27
CA SER A 657 15.30 10.46 -32.76
C SER A 657 16.17 10.45 -34.01
N PHE A 658 17.06 9.46 -34.14
CA PHE A 658 17.95 9.30 -35.30
C PHE A 658 17.30 8.51 -36.42
N ALA A 659 16.39 7.57 -36.15
CA ALA A 659 15.63 6.86 -37.18
C ALA A 659 14.73 7.80 -38.02
N ALA A 660 14.34 8.95 -37.49
CA ALA A 660 13.52 9.94 -38.17
C ALA A 660 14.30 10.82 -39.18
N ASP A 661 15.62 10.66 -39.31
CA ASP A 661 16.46 11.44 -40.25
C ASP A 661 16.44 10.88 -41.71
N GLU A 662 15.71 9.78 -41.98
CA GLU A 662 15.46 9.28 -43.33
C GLU A 662 14.35 10.07 -44.10
N GLU A 663 13.61 10.97 -43.38
CA GLU A 663 12.70 11.90 -44.08
C GLU A 663 13.41 13.21 -44.45
N PRO A 664 13.03 13.85 -45.59
CA PRO A 664 13.74 15.00 -46.11
C PRO A 664 13.75 16.16 -45.09
N ALA A 665 14.95 16.65 -44.82
CA ALA A 665 15.34 17.83 -44.08
C ALA A 665 14.19 18.68 -43.51
N GLY A 666 13.53 18.21 -42.48
CA GLY A 666 12.62 19.01 -41.65
C GLY A 666 13.40 19.60 -40.47
N GLU A 667 13.52 20.82 -40.42
CA GLU A 667 13.98 21.92 -39.56
C GLU A 667 14.37 21.64 -38.08
N VAL A 668 14.16 20.45 -37.49
CA VAL A 668 14.44 20.23 -36.07
C VAL A 668 15.63 19.27 -35.88
N PRO A 669 16.77 19.75 -35.33
CA PRO A 669 17.94 18.92 -35.08
C PRO A 669 17.59 17.68 -34.22
N ALA A 670 18.18 16.53 -34.53
CA ALA A 670 17.96 15.25 -33.81
C ALA A 670 18.11 15.40 -32.30
N ARG A 671 19.07 16.22 -31.87
CA ARG A 671 19.29 16.54 -30.44
C ARG A 671 18.07 17.19 -29.78
N LYS A 672 17.40 18.13 -30.45
CA LYS A 672 16.19 18.80 -29.92
C LYS A 672 15.05 17.79 -29.80
N ARG A 673 14.84 16.97 -30.82
CA ARG A 673 13.82 15.90 -30.79
C ARG A 673 14.08 14.91 -29.65
N ALA A 674 15.34 14.54 -29.41
CA ALA A 674 15.71 13.63 -28.33
C ALA A 674 15.42 14.23 -26.94
N ILE A 675 15.70 15.51 -26.72
CA ILE A 675 15.34 16.21 -25.46
C ILE A 675 13.82 16.20 -25.26
N GLU A 676 13.06 16.57 -26.27
CA GLU A 676 11.58 16.60 -26.21
C GLU A 676 10.99 15.20 -25.94
N ARG A 677 11.52 14.16 -26.56
CA ARG A 677 11.11 12.77 -26.31
C ARG A 677 11.45 12.31 -24.89
N ALA A 678 12.62 12.66 -24.37
CA ALA A 678 12.99 12.33 -23.00
C ALA A 678 11.99 12.94 -21.99
N PHE A 679 11.67 14.23 -22.13
CA PHE A 679 10.69 14.90 -21.27
C PHE A 679 9.29 14.31 -21.40
N ARG A 680 8.84 14.04 -22.61
CA ARG A 680 7.51 13.43 -22.84
C ARG A 680 7.38 12.06 -22.19
N ARG A 681 8.44 11.23 -22.24
CA ARG A 681 8.42 9.90 -21.62
C ARG A 681 8.47 9.95 -20.10
N VAL A 682 9.31 10.85 -19.55
CA VAL A 682 9.58 10.90 -18.11
C VAL A 682 8.52 11.74 -17.38
N PHE A 683 8.15 12.89 -17.94
CA PHE A 683 7.28 13.89 -17.29
C PHE A 683 5.90 14.04 -17.95
N ALA A 684 5.65 13.36 -19.05
CA ALA A 684 4.40 13.48 -19.81
C ALA A 684 4.12 14.89 -20.37
N ARG A 685 5.17 15.69 -20.59
CA ARG A 685 5.09 17.06 -21.15
C ARG A 685 6.32 17.39 -21.99
N LEU A 686 6.22 18.47 -22.74
CA LEU A 686 7.38 19.05 -23.42
C LEU A 686 8.20 19.91 -22.43
N PRO A 687 9.52 20.04 -22.64
CA PRO A 687 10.34 21.02 -21.92
C PRO A 687 10.00 22.44 -22.36
N ASP A 688 10.04 23.40 -21.44
CA ASP A 688 9.96 24.82 -21.78
C ASP A 688 11.28 25.33 -22.41
N ALA A 689 11.32 26.62 -22.73
CA ALA A 689 12.50 27.22 -23.40
C ALA A 689 13.73 27.20 -22.49
N ASP A 690 13.57 27.49 -21.21
CA ASP A 690 14.65 27.53 -20.22
C ASP A 690 15.17 26.13 -19.91
N GLU A 691 14.28 25.17 -19.78
CA GLU A 691 14.61 23.75 -19.60
C GLU A 691 15.39 23.21 -20.81
N ARG A 692 14.94 23.51 -22.03
CA ARG A 692 15.68 23.13 -23.26
C ARG A 692 17.09 23.69 -23.26
N ALA A 693 17.24 24.97 -22.94
CA ALA A 693 18.55 25.63 -22.87
C ALA A 693 19.43 25.05 -21.74
N MET A 694 18.84 24.75 -20.58
CA MET A 694 19.53 24.13 -19.45
C MET A 694 20.04 22.72 -19.78
N VAL A 695 19.19 21.89 -20.37
CA VAL A 695 19.54 20.52 -20.78
C VAL A 695 20.62 20.52 -21.87
N ALA A 696 20.54 21.42 -22.85
CA ALA A 696 21.58 21.57 -23.87
C ALA A 696 22.95 21.89 -23.24
N ARG A 697 22.99 22.85 -22.31
CA ARG A 697 24.23 23.17 -21.56
C ARG A 697 24.72 22.04 -20.69
N PHE A 698 23.81 21.28 -20.08
CA PHE A 698 24.15 20.10 -19.28
C PHE A 698 24.85 19.06 -20.13
N LEU A 699 24.26 18.68 -21.27
CA LEU A 699 24.84 17.70 -22.20
C LEU A 699 26.24 18.12 -22.68
N ASP A 700 26.43 19.40 -23.02
CA ASP A 700 27.75 19.89 -23.45
C ASP A 700 28.79 19.82 -22.34
N ARG A 701 28.42 20.17 -21.11
CA ARG A 701 29.31 20.07 -19.94
C ARG A 701 29.65 18.60 -19.62
N GLN A 702 28.67 17.70 -19.64
CA GLN A 702 28.91 16.29 -19.36
C GLN A 702 29.79 15.65 -20.44
N ARG A 703 29.53 15.94 -21.71
CA ARG A 703 30.39 15.49 -22.82
C ARG A 703 31.85 15.92 -22.59
N GLN A 704 32.08 17.20 -22.26
CA GLN A 704 33.43 17.71 -21.98
C GLN A 704 34.07 17.04 -20.77
N ALA A 705 33.33 16.84 -19.69
CA ALA A 705 33.81 16.14 -18.50
C ALA A 705 34.24 14.69 -18.84
N ARG A 706 33.40 13.94 -19.56
CA ARG A 706 33.71 12.58 -19.98
C ARG A 706 34.92 12.51 -20.92
N GLN A 707 35.09 13.50 -21.81
CA GLN A 707 36.30 13.61 -22.63
C GLN A 707 37.55 13.89 -21.82
N GLN A 708 37.46 14.74 -20.79
CA GLN A 708 38.60 15.07 -19.91
C GLN A 708 38.98 13.90 -18.98
N GLU A 709 38.03 13.09 -18.56
CA GLU A 709 38.29 11.87 -17.78
C GLU A 709 39.14 10.85 -18.55
N GLY A 710 39.09 10.85 -19.88
CA GLY A 710 39.93 10.00 -20.75
C GLY A 710 39.67 8.51 -20.55
N ARG A 711 38.52 8.10 -20.01
CA ARG A 711 38.19 6.68 -19.81
C ARG A 711 37.91 5.99 -21.14
N PRO A 712 38.34 4.72 -21.31
CA PRO A 712 37.96 3.93 -22.46
C PRO A 712 36.45 3.70 -22.53
N ALA A 713 35.92 3.45 -23.74
CA ALA A 713 34.47 3.33 -23.96
C ALA A 713 33.81 2.22 -23.11
N GLU A 714 34.56 1.14 -22.83
CA GLU A 714 34.11 -0.02 -22.03
C GLU A 714 33.85 0.32 -20.55
N GLU A 715 34.45 1.41 -20.06
CA GLU A 715 34.28 1.91 -18.68
C GLU A 715 33.17 2.97 -18.57
N LEU A 716 32.60 3.43 -19.69
CA LEU A 716 31.56 4.42 -19.71
C LEU A 716 30.18 3.76 -19.69
N ALA A 717 29.24 4.33 -18.95
CA ALA A 717 27.84 3.96 -19.05
C ALA A 717 27.27 4.46 -20.40
N LEU A 718 27.07 3.55 -21.35
CA LEU A 718 26.59 3.87 -22.69
C LEU A 718 25.09 3.54 -22.85
N PRO A 719 24.36 4.23 -23.73
CA PRO A 719 22.98 3.91 -24.09
C PRO A 719 22.82 2.48 -24.60
N GLN A 720 21.66 1.88 -24.38
CA GLN A 720 21.32 0.54 -24.84
C GLN A 720 19.98 0.55 -25.59
N PRO A 721 19.97 0.43 -26.95
CA PRO A 721 21.16 0.34 -27.84
C PRO A 721 21.91 1.67 -27.95
N CYS A 722 23.22 1.59 -28.22
CA CYS A 722 24.02 2.79 -28.48
C CYS A 722 24.04 3.08 -29.98
N PRO A 723 23.60 4.28 -30.46
CA PRO A 723 23.73 4.66 -31.84
C PRO A 723 25.22 4.71 -32.27
N PRO A 724 25.61 4.05 -33.37
CA PRO A 724 27.01 3.97 -33.80
C PRO A 724 27.59 5.33 -34.24
N ALA A 725 26.75 6.30 -34.57
CA ALA A 725 27.15 7.64 -34.98
C ALA A 725 27.58 8.56 -33.84
N LEU A 726 27.30 8.19 -32.56
CA LEU A 726 27.64 9.02 -31.43
C LEU A 726 29.01 8.65 -30.83
N ALA A 727 29.82 9.66 -30.55
CA ALA A 727 31.07 9.47 -29.80
C ALA A 727 30.76 8.98 -28.37
N PRO A 728 31.58 8.07 -27.77
CA PRO A 728 31.31 7.49 -26.46
C PRO A 728 31.06 8.51 -25.35
N ALA A 729 31.82 9.61 -25.34
CA ALA A 729 31.62 10.69 -24.33
C ALA A 729 30.27 11.43 -24.48
N GLU A 730 29.81 11.59 -25.72
CA GLU A 730 28.49 12.18 -25.99
C GLU A 730 27.36 11.19 -25.62
N ALA A 731 27.53 9.94 -26.00
CA ALA A 731 26.58 8.87 -25.65
C ALA A 731 26.43 8.74 -24.13
N ALA A 732 27.53 8.75 -23.37
CA ALA A 732 27.51 8.72 -21.91
C ALA A 732 26.82 9.94 -21.30
N ALA A 733 26.98 11.14 -21.88
CA ALA A 733 26.29 12.34 -21.41
C ALA A 733 24.75 12.23 -21.50
N TRP A 734 24.22 11.50 -22.47
CA TRP A 734 22.78 11.21 -22.57
C TRP A 734 22.30 10.25 -21.46
N VAL A 735 23.13 9.29 -21.03
CA VAL A 735 22.81 8.42 -19.88
C VAL A 735 22.78 9.27 -18.60
N ASP A 736 23.75 10.16 -18.41
CA ASP A 736 23.79 11.08 -17.27
C ASP A 736 22.53 11.99 -17.25
N LEU A 737 22.07 12.48 -18.40
CA LEU A 737 20.81 13.24 -18.50
C LEU A 737 19.60 12.38 -18.10
N CYS A 738 19.47 11.17 -18.66
CA CYS A 738 18.35 10.30 -18.36
C CYS A 738 18.32 9.92 -16.87
N LEU A 739 19.48 9.66 -16.26
CA LEU A 739 19.59 9.41 -14.82
C LEU A 739 19.14 10.63 -14.00
N ALA A 740 19.52 11.85 -14.41
CA ALA A 740 19.09 13.10 -13.77
C ALA A 740 17.56 13.29 -13.87
N LEU A 741 16.95 13.00 -15.03
CA LEU A 741 15.51 13.10 -15.21
C LEU A 741 14.74 12.08 -14.33
N LEU A 742 15.22 10.84 -14.24
CA LEU A 742 14.63 9.81 -13.35
C LEU A 742 14.75 10.17 -11.86
N ASN A 743 15.71 11.03 -11.50
CA ASN A 743 15.90 11.55 -10.13
C ASN A 743 15.16 12.86 -9.85
N ALA A 744 14.51 13.45 -10.85
CA ALA A 744 13.79 14.70 -10.66
C ALA A 744 12.55 14.48 -9.76
N SER A 745 12.24 15.47 -8.91
CA SER A 745 11.04 15.43 -8.09
C SER A 745 9.77 15.25 -8.92
N GLU A 746 9.71 15.82 -10.13
CA GLU A 746 8.57 15.69 -11.04
C GLU A 746 8.34 14.23 -11.48
N PHE A 747 9.39 13.42 -11.59
CA PHE A 747 9.24 11.99 -11.86
C PHE A 747 8.65 11.22 -10.67
N MET A 748 9.11 11.57 -9.46
CA MET A 748 8.76 10.85 -8.22
C MET A 748 7.47 11.33 -7.56
N TYR A 749 6.87 12.42 -8.00
CA TYR A 749 5.67 13.00 -7.41
C TYR A 749 4.52 13.10 -8.43
N VAL A 750 3.30 13.05 -7.89
CA VAL A 750 2.05 13.35 -8.59
C VAL A 750 1.49 14.67 -8.03
N ASP A 751 1.18 15.58 -8.95
CA ASP A 751 0.56 16.88 -8.64
C ASP A 751 -0.92 16.88 -8.97
#